data_ce5658822e0eaab7a4ac725c0a2d8186
#
_entry.id   ce5658822e0eaab7a4ac725c0a2d8186
#
_cell.length_a   1.000
_cell.length_b   1.000
_cell.length_c   1.000
_cell.angle_alpha   90.00
_cell.angle_beta   90.00
_cell.angle_gamma   90.00
#
_symmetry.space_group_name_H-M   'P 1'
#
loop_
_entity.id
_entity.type
_entity.pdbx_description
1 polymer ?
#
loop_
_entity_poly.entity_id
_entity_poly.type
_entity_poly.pdbx_seq_one_letter_code
_entity_poly.pdbx_strand_id
1 'polypeptide(L)'
;MYAVALCAIPCAAMAQPVAGFTPGSFRVTESGAAEYRIPIRVPPGVAGVEPKLALVYSSQGGNGPLGMGWSLEGLSAITRCPKTWAQDGMRGGINYDSSDRYCLDGQRLVLIGGSSYGAGGSEYRTERESFSKITASATTIAYPAPATGVMPGSFVVKTKSGLTMEYGNTADSRIEAQGKTAVRLWALNKVSDTKGNYYSATYEEDNPNGDFRLSRIDYTGNAGQAPSASVRIAYESTQRLDVVAIYVGGSMQKALKRMQSIDVYAGASLVRSYRFAYQPGVATKRSQLLSVTECDGGGTCLPATTFSAEQPVATGWIDAPNRAPPYPLWYRSNDNEGTKIIDVNGDGLPDVVRSLWASGVTYATAWINNGSGWTETPGYAPPYPLWSRGMDDEGMMFIDINGDGLPDIVRSIWAGAAYASAWINTGSGWRAAPEFAPPYYITDRPYGNESTRLVDLNGDGLPDLLYNLFVGDGVTRANAWLNTGSGWVNAPAYAPPYPMWSRGVDDEGMKLIDLNGDGLPDLVRSIWAGAPYRTAWINTGSGWREAPEYAPPYYITDRPNGNESTQFVDLNGDGLPDLVYNLWIGDGVLRRNAWLNTGTGWVEAPAYAPPYYLWSRGYDDEGMKFVDVNGDGLPDLVRGLWANGQYMSAWLNTGSGWVEAPEYAPPYYITDRPYGNEGTQLVDIDGDGMVDLIYNVWVGDGLTRKGAWLNKRASDRVASISNGAGVVTTVTYKSLTDSNVYARGSGSAYPVNDIQVPLQVVSSASTSDGIGGSRLTSYLYSGAKAHIQGGGFLGFRTVQATDALTLVKSASTFRQDYPYQGLPLETSTTTSVGTVLSRSTNTWTDTVLTPAAGTGGKYHRSEMTQSTTSGHDLDGTVLPTVTTTTQYGDGFGNATSIVVGTGDGYSKSTTNVYNNDVTNWLLGRLKSSTVQSTVP
;
A
#
# COMPACT_ATOMS: atom_id res chain seq x y z
N MET A 1 72.26 34.22 -9.65
CA MET A 1 71.06 34.65 -10.37
C MET A 1 70.08 33.50 -10.38
N TYR A 2 69.10 33.55 -9.46
CA TYR A 2 68.02 32.61 -9.45
C TYR A 2 66.79 33.31 -10.05
N ALA A 3 66.23 32.77 -11.12
CA ALA A 3 64.97 33.22 -11.71
C ALA A 3 63.79 32.58 -10.95
N VAL A 4 62.98 33.42 -10.36
CA VAL A 4 61.67 32.99 -9.74
C VAL A 4 60.64 32.99 -10.86
N ALA A 5 60.09 31.78 -11.18
CA ALA A 5 58.99 31.65 -12.10
C ALA A 5 57.70 31.89 -11.28
N LEU A 6 57.02 33.01 -11.55
CA LEU A 6 55.62 33.23 -11.06
C LEU A 6 54.68 32.27 -11.82
N CYS A 7 54.12 31.32 -11.11
CA CYS A 7 53.02 30.50 -11.58
C CYS A 7 51.72 31.33 -11.47
N ALA A 8 51.18 31.80 -12.57
CA ALA A 8 49.86 32.44 -12.59
C ALA A 8 48.77 31.36 -12.43
N ILE A 9 48.16 31.31 -11.25
CA ILE A 9 46.96 30.51 -10.99
C ILE A 9 45.81 31.24 -11.71
N PRO A 10 45.07 30.62 -12.62
CA PRO A 10 43.88 31.24 -13.17
C PRO A 10 42.85 31.36 -12.04
N CYS A 11 42.51 32.60 -11.69
CA CYS A 11 41.37 32.91 -10.81
C CYS A 11 40.11 32.47 -11.55
N ALA A 12 39.57 31.31 -11.22
CA ALA A 12 38.23 30.94 -11.66
C ALA A 12 37.28 31.99 -11.08
N ALA A 13 36.70 32.80 -11.95
CA ALA A 13 35.63 33.71 -11.57
C ALA A 13 34.50 32.88 -10.94
N MET A 14 34.38 32.95 -9.62
CA MET A 14 33.22 32.43 -8.96
C MET A 14 32.03 33.24 -9.50
N ALA A 15 31.14 32.57 -10.23
CA ALA A 15 29.90 33.18 -10.65
C ALA A 15 29.16 33.67 -9.38
N GLN A 16 28.85 34.99 -9.35
CA GLN A 16 28.10 35.53 -8.22
C GLN A 16 26.78 34.81 -8.13
N PRO A 17 26.35 34.38 -6.93
CA PRO A 17 25.07 33.69 -6.77
C PRO A 17 23.94 34.63 -7.21
N VAL A 18 23.09 34.13 -8.10
CA VAL A 18 21.90 34.87 -8.56
C VAL A 18 20.94 34.96 -7.36
N ALA A 19 20.45 36.17 -7.06
CA ALA A 19 19.52 36.39 -5.99
C ALA A 19 18.17 35.73 -6.34
N GLY A 20 17.66 34.87 -5.44
CA GLY A 20 16.39 34.19 -5.58
C GLY A 20 16.51 32.69 -5.26
N PHE A 21 15.39 32.02 -5.27
CA PHE A 21 15.31 30.58 -5.03
C PHE A 21 14.11 29.99 -5.79
N THR A 22 14.15 28.68 -6.05
CA THR A 22 13.04 27.94 -6.64
C THR A 22 11.90 27.83 -5.63
N PRO A 23 10.69 28.36 -5.91
CA PRO A 23 9.58 28.26 -4.96
C PRO A 23 9.18 26.81 -4.67
N GLY A 24 9.06 26.46 -3.40
CA GLY A 24 8.59 25.17 -2.93
C GLY A 24 7.82 25.35 -1.63
N SER A 25 6.96 24.41 -1.30
CA SER A 25 6.18 24.39 -0.07
C SER A 25 6.21 23.03 0.59
N PHE A 26 6.40 23.02 1.90
CA PHE A 26 6.35 21.82 2.75
C PHE A 26 5.02 21.79 3.52
N ARG A 27 4.44 20.62 3.66
CA ARG A 27 3.32 20.36 4.58
C ARG A 27 3.36 18.91 5.07
N VAL A 28 2.67 18.64 6.16
CA VAL A 28 2.32 17.29 6.59
C VAL A 28 0.87 17.03 6.16
N THR A 29 0.65 15.92 5.49
CA THR A 29 -0.68 15.57 4.98
C THR A 29 -1.57 14.97 6.07
N GLU A 30 -2.85 14.83 5.77
CA GLU A 30 -3.83 14.18 6.64
C GLU A 30 -3.53 12.67 6.85
N SER A 31 -2.71 12.06 5.97
CA SER A 31 -2.19 10.69 6.13
C SER A 31 -0.88 10.63 6.94
N GLY A 32 -0.38 11.74 7.44
CA GLY A 32 0.88 11.83 8.17
C GLY A 32 2.13 11.83 7.30
N ALA A 33 2.01 11.92 5.98
CA ALA A 33 3.15 12.00 5.08
C ALA A 33 3.78 13.40 5.09
N ALA A 34 5.12 13.44 4.97
CA ALA A 34 5.80 14.67 4.57
C ALA A 34 5.58 14.89 3.08
N GLU A 35 5.06 16.04 2.71
CA GLU A 35 4.90 16.45 1.32
C GLU A 35 5.72 17.71 1.04
N TYR A 36 6.45 17.71 -0.09
CA TYR A 36 7.12 18.89 -0.60
C TYR A 36 6.76 19.09 -2.05
N ARG A 37 6.28 20.30 -2.39
CA ARG A 37 5.74 20.63 -3.71
C ARG A 37 6.52 21.75 -4.36
N ILE A 38 7.03 21.53 -5.59
CA ILE A 38 7.70 22.53 -6.43
C ILE A 38 6.86 22.74 -7.69
N PRO A 39 6.17 23.90 -7.84
CA PRO A 39 5.39 24.18 -9.03
C PRO A 39 6.31 24.45 -10.25
N ILE A 40 5.98 23.87 -11.39
CA ILE A 40 6.63 24.15 -12.66
C ILE A 40 6.01 25.42 -13.25
N ARG A 41 6.77 26.51 -13.24
CA ARG A 41 6.30 27.80 -13.74
C ARG A 41 6.42 27.86 -15.27
N VAL A 42 5.31 28.17 -15.92
CA VAL A 42 5.23 28.32 -17.37
C VAL A 42 4.79 29.72 -17.75
N PRO A 43 5.13 30.26 -18.94
CA PRO A 43 4.49 31.47 -19.47
C PRO A 43 2.96 31.33 -19.49
N PRO A 44 2.22 32.41 -19.21
CA PRO A 44 0.76 32.35 -19.17
C PRO A 44 0.14 31.81 -20.46
N GLY A 45 -0.81 30.90 -20.31
CA GLY A 45 -1.65 30.43 -21.42
C GLY A 45 -2.75 31.41 -21.80
N VAL A 46 -3.37 31.20 -22.97
CA VAL A 46 -4.48 32.06 -23.44
C VAL A 46 -5.68 31.85 -22.48
N ALA A 47 -6.16 32.93 -21.90
CA ALA A 47 -7.27 32.92 -20.92
C ALA A 47 -7.03 32.01 -19.70
N GLY A 48 -5.75 31.76 -19.33
CA GLY A 48 -5.40 30.89 -18.23
C GLY A 48 -5.47 29.38 -18.53
N VAL A 49 -5.61 29.01 -19.81
CA VAL A 49 -5.56 27.62 -20.25
C VAL A 49 -4.09 27.22 -20.47
N GLU A 50 -3.48 26.70 -19.43
CA GLU A 50 -2.06 26.33 -19.38
C GLU A 50 -1.88 25.05 -18.54
N PRO A 51 -0.82 24.25 -18.77
CA PRO A 51 -0.53 23.09 -17.93
C PRO A 51 -0.13 23.53 -16.52
N LYS A 52 -0.71 22.88 -15.50
CA LYS A 52 -0.41 23.13 -14.08
C LYS A 52 0.35 21.94 -13.51
N LEU A 53 1.65 21.89 -13.78
CA LEU A 53 2.53 20.81 -13.33
C LEU A 53 3.24 21.17 -12.03
N ALA A 54 3.52 20.16 -11.21
CA ALA A 54 4.41 20.30 -10.06
C ALA A 54 5.18 19.00 -9.82
N LEU A 55 6.41 19.14 -9.29
CA LEU A 55 7.12 18.03 -8.68
C LEU A 55 6.60 17.88 -7.26
N VAL A 56 6.22 16.68 -6.88
CA VAL A 56 5.68 16.40 -5.55
C VAL A 56 6.42 15.23 -4.91
N TYR A 57 6.99 15.50 -3.75
CA TYR A 57 7.52 14.47 -2.87
C TYR A 57 6.44 14.05 -1.88
N SER A 58 6.33 12.75 -1.63
CA SER A 58 5.60 12.18 -0.51
C SER A 58 6.45 11.12 0.18
N SER A 59 6.59 11.21 1.52
CA SER A 59 7.35 10.22 2.28
C SER A 59 6.71 8.82 2.28
N GLN A 60 5.47 8.70 1.79
CA GLN A 60 4.73 7.45 1.59
C GLN A 60 4.64 7.07 0.10
N GLY A 61 5.32 7.80 -0.78
CA GLY A 61 5.35 7.56 -2.22
C GLY A 61 6.34 6.45 -2.62
N GLY A 62 6.04 5.77 -3.72
CA GLY A 62 6.90 4.74 -4.30
C GLY A 62 8.05 5.27 -5.16
N ASN A 63 8.72 4.38 -5.88
CA ASN A 63 9.86 4.71 -6.74
C ASN A 63 9.38 5.14 -8.15
N GLY A 64 9.18 6.42 -8.33
CA GLY A 64 8.70 7.02 -9.58
C GLY A 64 9.81 7.40 -10.57
N PRO A 65 9.45 8.10 -11.67
CA PRO A 65 10.43 8.57 -12.68
C PRO A 65 11.38 9.65 -12.16
N LEU A 66 11.15 10.18 -10.98
CA LEU A 66 12.00 11.15 -10.26
C LEU A 66 12.70 10.51 -9.04
N GLY A 67 12.65 9.17 -8.90
CA GLY A 67 13.18 8.44 -7.75
C GLY A 67 12.20 8.29 -6.60
N MET A 68 12.70 7.84 -5.46
CA MET A 68 11.91 7.49 -4.28
C MET A 68 11.08 8.67 -3.75
N GLY A 69 9.77 8.43 -3.62
CA GLY A 69 8.81 9.40 -3.09
C GLY A 69 8.41 10.53 -4.05
N TRP A 70 9.04 10.66 -5.21
CA TRP A 70 8.80 11.78 -6.12
C TRP A 70 7.90 11.41 -7.31
N SER A 71 6.99 12.30 -7.63
CA SER A 71 6.08 12.21 -8.77
C SER A 71 5.92 13.55 -9.49
N LEU A 72 5.41 13.51 -10.71
CA LEU A 72 4.97 14.69 -11.47
C LEU A 72 3.45 14.79 -11.37
N GLU A 73 2.95 15.82 -10.71
CA GLU A 73 1.53 16.15 -10.57
C GLU A 73 1.03 17.02 -11.73
N GLY A 74 -0.26 16.98 -12.00
CA GLY A 74 -0.94 17.80 -13.01
C GLY A 74 -1.35 17.04 -14.27
N LEU A 75 -1.17 15.71 -14.24
CA LEU A 75 -1.67 14.78 -15.25
C LEU A 75 -2.89 14.04 -14.69
N SER A 76 -3.78 13.65 -15.58
CA SER A 76 -5.00 12.92 -15.25
C SER A 76 -5.14 11.73 -16.20
N ALA A 77 -5.80 10.66 -15.76
CA ALA A 77 -6.03 9.47 -16.56
C ALA A 77 -7.35 8.77 -16.21
N ILE A 78 -7.92 8.10 -17.18
CA ILE A 78 -8.92 7.08 -16.93
C ILE A 78 -8.23 5.72 -17.02
N THR A 79 -8.38 4.91 -15.97
CA THR A 79 -7.74 3.59 -15.84
C THR A 79 -8.81 2.51 -15.70
N ARG A 80 -8.42 1.25 -15.94
CA ARG A 80 -9.20 0.12 -15.44
C ARG A 80 -9.00 -0.02 -13.95
N CYS A 81 -10.03 -0.46 -13.25
CA CYS A 81 -9.98 -0.74 -11.83
C CYS A 81 -10.63 -2.09 -11.50
N PRO A 82 -10.14 -2.79 -10.45
CA PRO A 82 -10.67 -4.07 -10.02
C PRO A 82 -12.08 -3.90 -9.43
N LYS A 83 -12.83 -4.99 -9.37
CA LYS A 83 -14.07 -5.07 -8.60
C LYS A 83 -13.73 -5.21 -7.12
N THR A 84 -14.56 -4.59 -6.28
CA THR A 84 -14.44 -4.70 -4.83
C THR A 84 -15.78 -5.10 -4.20
N TRP A 85 -15.75 -5.77 -3.05
CA TRP A 85 -16.97 -6.08 -2.31
C TRP A 85 -17.77 -4.83 -1.97
N ALA A 86 -17.09 -3.79 -1.53
CA ALA A 86 -17.73 -2.52 -1.15
C ALA A 86 -18.52 -1.88 -2.29
N GLN A 87 -18.06 -2.02 -3.54
CA GLN A 87 -18.63 -1.33 -4.70
C GLN A 87 -19.43 -2.26 -5.62
N ASP A 88 -19.01 -3.52 -5.77
CA ASP A 88 -19.56 -4.45 -6.75
C ASP A 88 -20.24 -5.67 -6.09
N GLY A 89 -20.15 -5.85 -4.77
CA GLY A 89 -20.65 -7.03 -4.06
C GLY A 89 -19.89 -8.31 -4.39
N MET A 90 -18.70 -8.18 -4.98
CA MET A 90 -17.78 -9.26 -5.30
C MET A 90 -16.38 -8.70 -5.53
N ARG A 91 -15.34 -9.47 -5.25
CA ARG A 91 -13.96 -9.16 -5.65
C ARG A 91 -13.66 -9.76 -7.02
N GLY A 92 -12.76 -9.13 -7.76
CA GLY A 92 -12.25 -9.66 -9.01
C GLY A 92 -11.25 -8.72 -9.65
N GLY A 93 -10.24 -9.28 -10.31
CA GLY A 93 -9.18 -8.55 -10.99
C GLY A 93 -9.62 -7.83 -12.26
N ILE A 94 -8.64 -7.30 -12.97
CA ILE A 94 -8.81 -6.69 -14.30
C ILE A 94 -8.49 -7.76 -15.35
N ASN A 95 -9.49 -8.14 -16.12
CA ASN A 95 -9.43 -9.25 -17.07
C ASN A 95 -9.29 -8.81 -18.53
N TYR A 96 -9.34 -7.51 -18.82
CA TYR A 96 -9.39 -6.95 -20.17
C TYR A 96 -10.57 -7.47 -20.98
N ASP A 97 -11.73 -7.52 -20.34
CA ASP A 97 -13.01 -7.89 -20.93
C ASP A 97 -14.13 -6.90 -20.54
N SER A 98 -15.37 -7.20 -20.92
CA SER A 98 -16.53 -6.36 -20.63
C SER A 98 -16.93 -6.33 -19.16
N SER A 99 -16.32 -7.15 -18.31
CA SER A 99 -16.60 -7.19 -16.86
C SER A 99 -15.81 -6.13 -16.07
N ASP A 100 -14.75 -5.57 -16.66
CA ASP A 100 -13.89 -4.57 -16.02
C ASP A 100 -14.63 -3.27 -15.69
N ARG A 101 -14.08 -2.56 -14.71
CA ARG A 101 -14.56 -1.23 -14.32
C ARG A 101 -13.55 -0.16 -14.72
N TYR A 102 -14.01 1.11 -14.75
CA TYR A 102 -13.17 2.27 -15.04
C TYR A 102 -13.14 3.22 -13.85
N CYS A 103 -12.01 3.90 -13.68
CA CYS A 103 -11.80 4.94 -12.69
C CYS A 103 -11.19 6.18 -13.35
N LEU A 104 -11.67 7.37 -12.99
CA LEU A 104 -11.03 8.65 -13.30
C LEU A 104 -10.22 9.08 -12.07
N ASP A 105 -8.89 9.17 -12.20
CA ASP A 105 -7.99 9.55 -11.11
C ASP A 105 -8.26 8.78 -9.81
N GLY A 106 -8.47 7.46 -9.93
CA GLY A 106 -8.79 6.56 -8.82
C GLY A 106 -10.26 6.55 -8.38
N GLN A 107 -11.10 7.48 -8.86
CA GLN A 107 -12.53 7.52 -8.54
C GLN A 107 -13.33 6.60 -9.47
N ARG A 108 -14.05 5.62 -8.91
CA ARG A 108 -14.91 4.70 -9.65
C ARG A 108 -15.90 5.45 -10.53
N LEU A 109 -16.06 5.01 -11.79
CA LEU A 109 -17.07 5.49 -12.71
C LEU A 109 -18.36 4.66 -12.59
N VAL A 110 -19.47 5.34 -12.34
CA VAL A 110 -20.80 4.75 -12.26
C VAL A 110 -21.56 5.06 -13.55
N LEU A 111 -22.07 4.04 -14.24
CA LEU A 111 -22.85 4.20 -15.46
C LEU A 111 -24.20 4.86 -15.16
N ILE A 112 -24.51 5.97 -15.83
CA ILE A 112 -25.77 6.70 -15.66
C ILE A 112 -26.63 6.75 -16.92
N GLY A 113 -26.08 6.44 -18.09
CA GLY A 113 -26.76 6.43 -19.38
C GLY A 113 -26.00 5.63 -20.42
N GLY A 114 -26.71 5.15 -21.45
CA GLY A 114 -26.17 4.30 -22.50
C GLY A 114 -26.70 2.86 -22.42
N SER A 115 -26.23 2.00 -23.34
CA SER A 115 -26.74 0.62 -23.45
C SER A 115 -26.16 -0.34 -22.40
N SER A 116 -24.88 -0.20 -22.07
CA SER A 116 -24.17 -1.03 -21.10
C SER A 116 -22.85 -0.39 -20.67
N TYR A 117 -22.28 -0.89 -19.59
CA TYR A 117 -20.96 -0.46 -19.13
C TYR A 117 -19.89 -0.74 -20.20
N GLY A 118 -19.05 0.24 -20.52
CA GLY A 118 -18.03 0.12 -21.57
C GLY A 118 -18.52 0.27 -23.01
N ALA A 119 -19.81 0.39 -23.26
CA ALA A 119 -20.33 0.60 -24.61
C ALA A 119 -20.04 2.02 -25.13
N GLY A 120 -19.96 2.15 -26.45
CA GLY A 120 -19.80 3.45 -27.08
C GLY A 120 -20.99 4.39 -26.77
N GLY A 121 -20.67 5.65 -26.45
CA GLY A 121 -21.66 6.66 -26.08
C GLY A 121 -22.18 6.56 -24.64
N SER A 122 -21.72 5.62 -23.84
CA SER A 122 -22.12 5.51 -22.42
C SER A 122 -21.69 6.73 -21.62
N GLU A 123 -22.55 7.17 -20.71
CA GLU A 123 -22.33 8.32 -19.83
C GLU A 123 -22.12 7.86 -18.38
N TYR A 124 -21.15 8.47 -17.70
CA TYR A 124 -20.76 8.13 -16.35
C TYR A 124 -20.71 9.34 -15.42
N ARG A 125 -20.76 9.06 -14.12
CA ARG A 125 -20.35 9.98 -13.02
C ARG A 125 -19.31 9.28 -12.17
N THR A 126 -18.53 10.07 -11.44
CA THR A 126 -17.71 9.53 -10.37
C THR A 126 -18.58 9.07 -9.20
N GLU A 127 -18.19 8.01 -8.51
CA GLU A 127 -18.92 7.44 -7.35
C GLU A 127 -19.17 8.50 -6.28
N ARG A 128 -18.19 9.37 -6.00
CA ARG A 128 -18.39 10.64 -5.29
C ARG A 128 -18.55 11.73 -6.35
N GLU A 129 -19.70 12.37 -6.38
CA GLU A 129 -20.07 13.32 -7.44
C GLU A 129 -19.09 14.49 -7.54
N SER A 130 -18.39 14.57 -8.66
CA SER A 130 -17.48 15.68 -9.02
C SER A 130 -18.13 16.73 -9.90
N PHE A 131 -19.40 16.55 -10.26
CA PHE A 131 -20.14 17.33 -11.25
C PHE A 131 -19.47 17.34 -12.63
N SER A 132 -18.74 16.27 -12.93
CA SER A 132 -18.14 16.04 -14.25
C SER A 132 -19.03 15.13 -15.09
N LYS A 133 -19.27 15.51 -16.35
CA LYS A 133 -19.93 14.65 -17.33
C LYS A 133 -18.88 13.86 -18.08
N ILE A 134 -18.87 12.54 -17.88
CA ILE A 134 -17.89 11.64 -18.48
C ILE A 134 -18.62 10.81 -19.55
N THR A 135 -18.13 10.84 -20.80
CA THR A 135 -18.76 10.14 -21.91
C THR A 135 -17.73 9.30 -22.64
N ALA A 136 -18.00 8.01 -22.83
CA ALA A 136 -17.24 7.15 -23.73
C ALA A 136 -17.46 7.57 -25.18
N SER A 137 -16.43 7.56 -26.02
CA SER A 137 -16.56 7.84 -27.45
C SER A 137 -17.48 6.81 -28.13
N ALA A 138 -18.11 7.21 -29.21
CA ALA A 138 -18.88 6.28 -30.07
C ALA A 138 -17.97 5.25 -30.77
N THR A 139 -16.70 5.61 -30.99
CA THR A 139 -15.67 4.71 -31.50
C THR A 139 -15.27 3.72 -30.42
N THR A 140 -15.29 2.45 -30.72
CA THR A 140 -14.91 1.36 -29.80
C THR A 140 -13.78 0.52 -30.40
N ILE A 141 -13.07 -0.19 -29.52
CA ILE A 141 -12.00 -1.12 -29.87
C ILE A 141 -12.45 -2.50 -29.41
N ALA A 142 -12.27 -3.52 -30.26
CA ALA A 142 -12.59 -4.91 -29.88
C ALA A 142 -11.60 -5.41 -28.82
N TYR A 143 -12.09 -6.21 -27.88
CA TYR A 143 -11.20 -6.94 -26.98
C TYR A 143 -10.39 -7.99 -27.75
N PRO A 144 -9.13 -8.25 -27.38
CA PRO A 144 -8.36 -9.35 -27.95
C PRO A 144 -8.96 -10.70 -27.56
N ALA A 145 -8.92 -11.66 -28.48
CA ALA A 145 -9.34 -13.03 -28.20
C ALA A 145 -8.55 -13.62 -27.00
N PRO A 146 -9.18 -14.47 -26.15
CA PRO A 146 -10.51 -15.06 -26.26
C PRO A 146 -11.65 -14.17 -25.76
N ALA A 147 -11.38 -12.99 -25.17
CA ALA A 147 -12.42 -12.09 -24.70
C ALA A 147 -13.30 -11.58 -25.84
N THR A 148 -14.58 -11.40 -25.57
CA THR A 148 -15.57 -10.89 -26.53
C THR A 148 -16.10 -9.53 -26.11
N GLY A 149 -16.59 -8.74 -27.07
CA GLY A 149 -17.13 -7.41 -26.82
C GLY A 149 -16.16 -6.30 -27.22
N VAL A 150 -16.45 -5.09 -26.71
CA VAL A 150 -15.71 -3.87 -27.07
C VAL A 150 -15.41 -3.03 -25.84
N MET A 151 -14.36 -2.21 -25.93
CA MET A 151 -14.00 -1.17 -24.97
C MET A 151 -14.06 0.21 -25.61
N PRO A 152 -14.21 1.30 -24.84
CA PRO A 152 -14.15 2.66 -25.38
C PRO A 152 -12.82 2.95 -26.06
N GLY A 153 -12.86 3.60 -27.21
CA GLY A 153 -11.64 4.09 -27.87
C GLY A 153 -11.05 5.30 -27.16
N SER A 154 -11.90 6.15 -26.58
CA SER A 154 -11.51 7.34 -25.82
C SER A 154 -12.65 7.79 -24.90
N PHE A 155 -12.36 8.78 -24.06
CA PHE A 155 -13.36 9.43 -23.20
C PHE A 155 -13.27 10.95 -23.33
N VAL A 156 -14.42 11.60 -23.11
CA VAL A 156 -14.52 13.05 -22.96
C VAL A 156 -15.09 13.36 -21.59
N VAL A 157 -14.42 14.22 -20.85
CA VAL A 157 -14.87 14.72 -19.54
C VAL A 157 -15.15 16.21 -19.65
N LYS A 158 -16.39 16.62 -19.41
CA LYS A 158 -16.77 18.02 -19.25
C LYS A 158 -16.89 18.34 -17.79
N THR A 159 -16.08 19.28 -17.32
CA THR A 159 -16.07 19.69 -15.91
C THR A 159 -17.11 20.77 -15.63
N LYS A 160 -17.53 20.91 -14.37
CA LYS A 160 -18.42 22.00 -13.91
C LYS A 160 -17.86 23.39 -14.24
N SER A 161 -16.53 23.56 -14.26
CA SER A 161 -15.85 24.81 -14.59
C SER A 161 -15.92 25.18 -16.09
N GLY A 162 -16.40 24.27 -16.94
CA GLY A 162 -16.55 24.47 -18.39
C GLY A 162 -15.34 24.01 -19.20
N LEU A 163 -14.40 23.28 -18.61
CA LEU A 163 -13.32 22.64 -19.36
C LEU A 163 -13.83 21.35 -20.01
N THR A 164 -13.36 21.10 -21.22
CA THR A 164 -13.49 19.80 -21.89
C THR A 164 -12.12 19.13 -21.92
N MET A 165 -12.04 17.94 -21.37
CA MET A 165 -10.82 17.11 -21.27
C MET A 165 -11.02 15.85 -22.12
N GLU A 166 -10.05 15.55 -22.98
CA GLU A 166 -10.06 14.38 -23.86
C GLU A 166 -9.00 13.38 -23.38
N TYR A 167 -9.41 12.10 -23.28
CA TYR A 167 -8.56 11.01 -22.80
C TYR A 167 -8.50 9.90 -23.83
N GLY A 168 -7.28 9.48 -24.20
CA GLY A 168 -7.08 8.40 -25.16
C GLY A 168 -7.52 8.73 -26.59
N ASN A 169 -7.68 10.01 -26.92
CA ASN A 169 -8.17 10.42 -28.26
C ASN A 169 -7.07 10.44 -29.33
N THR A 170 -5.82 10.22 -28.94
CA THR A 170 -4.66 10.03 -29.83
C THR A 170 -4.07 8.63 -29.60
N ALA A 171 -3.32 8.11 -30.57
CA ALA A 171 -2.73 6.77 -30.44
C ALA A 171 -1.77 6.66 -29.25
N ASP A 172 -0.91 7.66 -29.07
CA ASP A 172 0.09 7.74 -28.01
C ASP A 172 -0.50 7.98 -26.61
N SER A 173 -1.77 8.32 -26.50
CA SER A 173 -2.49 8.51 -25.23
C SER A 173 -3.39 7.33 -24.84
N ARG A 174 -3.47 6.32 -25.69
CA ARG A 174 -4.09 5.02 -25.39
C ARG A 174 -3.00 4.04 -25.02
N ILE A 175 -2.74 3.89 -23.74
CA ILE A 175 -1.67 3.04 -23.25
C ILE A 175 -2.22 1.60 -23.14
N GLU A 176 -1.71 0.71 -23.94
CA GLU A 176 -2.08 -0.70 -23.92
C GLU A 176 -1.43 -1.44 -22.74
N ALA A 177 -2.04 -2.55 -22.33
CA ALA A 177 -1.43 -3.48 -21.41
C ALA A 177 -0.20 -4.14 -22.06
N GLN A 178 0.83 -4.43 -21.28
CA GLN A 178 2.08 -5.00 -21.77
C GLN A 178 1.82 -6.22 -22.66
N GLY A 179 2.37 -6.17 -23.88
CA GLY A 179 2.27 -7.25 -24.87
C GLY A 179 0.84 -7.52 -25.38
N LYS A 180 -0.12 -6.64 -25.06
CA LYS A 180 -1.53 -6.75 -25.49
C LYS A 180 -1.93 -5.56 -26.35
N THR A 181 -3.07 -5.67 -27.02
CA THR A 181 -3.73 -4.57 -27.75
C THR A 181 -4.88 -3.95 -26.96
N ALA A 182 -5.17 -4.49 -25.78
CA ALA A 182 -6.20 -3.95 -24.90
C ALA A 182 -5.70 -2.73 -24.16
N VAL A 183 -6.46 -1.64 -24.18
CA VAL A 183 -6.09 -0.40 -23.49
C VAL A 183 -6.21 -0.59 -21.99
N ARG A 184 -5.14 -0.29 -21.28
CA ARG A 184 -5.03 -0.29 -19.82
C ARG A 184 -5.39 1.08 -19.23
N LEU A 185 -4.95 2.14 -19.91
CA LEU A 185 -5.06 3.51 -19.44
C LEU A 185 -5.30 4.46 -20.62
N TRP A 186 -6.27 5.35 -20.47
CA TRP A 186 -6.52 6.48 -21.37
C TRP A 186 -5.94 7.73 -20.74
N ALA A 187 -4.76 8.16 -21.20
CA ALA A 187 -4.08 9.35 -20.69
C ALA A 187 -4.75 10.63 -21.19
N LEU A 188 -4.68 11.70 -20.41
CA LEU A 188 -5.17 13.03 -20.80
C LEU A 188 -4.33 13.54 -21.98
N ASN A 189 -4.97 13.70 -23.15
CA ASN A 189 -4.28 14.20 -24.35
C ASN A 189 -4.65 15.63 -24.73
N LYS A 190 -5.77 16.18 -24.22
CA LYS A 190 -6.15 17.56 -24.52
C LYS A 190 -7.07 18.14 -23.45
N VAL A 191 -6.88 19.42 -23.14
CA VAL A 191 -7.80 20.22 -22.33
C VAL A 191 -8.14 21.50 -23.10
N SER A 192 -9.44 21.81 -23.20
CA SER A 192 -9.91 23.01 -23.86
C SER A 192 -10.98 23.73 -23.04
N ASP A 193 -11.04 25.07 -23.17
CA ASP A 193 -12.12 25.88 -22.61
C ASP A 193 -13.29 26.08 -23.59
N THR A 194 -14.31 26.79 -23.17
CA THR A 194 -15.49 27.11 -23.97
C THR A 194 -15.24 28.07 -25.12
N LYS A 195 -14.06 28.66 -25.24
CA LYS A 195 -13.63 29.56 -26.31
C LYS A 195 -12.70 28.89 -27.32
N GLY A 196 -12.39 27.61 -27.09
CA GLY A 196 -11.51 26.82 -27.92
C GLY A 196 -10.02 27.01 -27.64
N ASN A 197 -9.63 27.72 -26.57
CA ASN A 197 -8.26 27.72 -26.11
C ASN A 197 -7.90 26.36 -25.55
N TYR A 198 -6.70 25.84 -25.88
CA TYR A 198 -6.35 24.49 -25.48
C TYR A 198 -4.86 24.29 -25.22
N TYR A 199 -4.58 23.23 -24.48
CA TYR A 199 -3.29 22.56 -24.50
C TYR A 199 -3.47 21.06 -24.81
N SER A 200 -2.40 20.42 -25.32
CA SER A 200 -2.36 19.00 -25.64
C SER A 200 -1.11 18.36 -25.08
N ALA A 201 -1.23 17.10 -24.67
CA ALA A 201 -0.12 16.29 -24.15
C ALA A 201 0.19 15.15 -25.12
N THR A 202 1.49 14.83 -25.24
CA THR A 202 2.02 13.76 -26.08
C THR A 202 2.86 12.82 -25.20
N TYR A 203 2.73 11.53 -25.44
CA TYR A 203 3.40 10.49 -24.65
C TYR A 203 4.37 9.67 -25.50
N GLU A 204 5.33 9.06 -24.86
CA GLU A 204 6.14 7.98 -25.41
C GLU A 204 5.72 6.69 -24.74
N GLU A 205 5.58 5.62 -25.51
CA GLU A 205 5.18 4.30 -25.04
C GLU A 205 6.20 3.25 -25.45
N ASP A 206 6.50 2.34 -24.54
CA ASP A 206 7.28 1.12 -24.74
C ASP A 206 6.44 -0.08 -24.26
N ASN A 207 5.44 -0.45 -25.05
CA ASN A 207 4.49 -1.51 -24.74
C ASN A 207 5.14 -2.86 -24.38
N PRO A 208 6.22 -3.33 -25.09
CA PRO A 208 6.90 -4.58 -24.70
C PRO A 208 7.43 -4.58 -23.26
N ASN A 209 7.82 -3.43 -22.74
CA ASN A 209 8.30 -3.26 -21.36
C ASN A 209 7.22 -2.75 -20.38
N GLY A 210 6.02 -2.42 -20.87
CA GLY A 210 4.97 -1.83 -20.05
C GLY A 210 5.29 -0.42 -19.54
N ASP A 211 6.28 0.28 -20.15
CA ASP A 211 6.67 1.64 -19.79
C ASP A 211 5.95 2.67 -20.66
N PHE A 212 5.51 3.75 -20.07
CA PHE A 212 5.02 4.93 -20.77
C PHE A 212 5.38 6.20 -19.99
N ARG A 213 5.52 7.31 -20.68
CA ARG A 213 5.94 8.56 -20.06
C ARG A 213 5.49 9.79 -20.84
N LEU A 214 5.19 10.87 -20.12
CA LEU A 214 4.89 12.16 -20.72
C LEU A 214 6.14 12.68 -21.45
N SER A 215 6.01 13.05 -22.72
CA SER A 215 7.11 13.61 -23.53
C SER A 215 6.99 15.12 -23.64
N ARG A 216 5.77 15.63 -23.91
CA ARG A 216 5.58 17.03 -24.25
C ARG A 216 4.14 17.50 -23.98
N ILE A 217 4.01 18.78 -23.60
CA ILE A 217 2.74 19.50 -23.58
C ILE A 217 2.89 20.75 -24.42
N ASP A 218 2.03 20.89 -25.42
CA ASP A 218 1.93 22.10 -26.26
C ASP A 218 0.70 22.89 -25.81
N TYR A 219 0.84 24.20 -25.58
CA TYR A 219 -0.22 25.05 -25.08
C TYR A 219 -0.24 26.43 -25.77
N THR A 220 -1.23 27.26 -25.46
CA THR A 220 -1.59 28.52 -26.16
C THR A 220 -2.31 28.30 -27.49
N GLY A 221 -2.73 27.06 -27.78
CA GLY A 221 -3.52 26.79 -28.99
C GLY A 221 -4.95 27.33 -28.91
N ASN A 222 -5.53 27.61 -30.07
CA ASN A 222 -6.93 27.96 -30.25
C ASN A 222 -7.43 27.35 -31.56
N ALA A 223 -8.75 27.29 -31.80
CA ALA A 223 -9.36 26.64 -32.95
C ALA A 223 -8.80 27.06 -34.36
N GLY A 224 -8.20 28.26 -34.45
CA GLY A 224 -7.56 28.77 -35.67
C GLY A 224 -6.06 28.96 -35.57
N GLN A 225 -5.44 28.61 -34.43
CA GLN A 225 -4.03 28.92 -34.17
C GLN A 225 -3.35 27.74 -33.45
N ALA A 226 -2.26 27.27 -34.02
CA ALA A 226 -1.41 26.25 -33.41
C ALA A 226 -0.78 26.75 -32.10
N PRO A 227 -0.47 25.83 -31.13
CA PRO A 227 0.26 26.18 -29.92
C PRO A 227 1.60 26.83 -30.21
N SER A 228 1.95 27.86 -29.44
CA SER A 228 3.22 28.58 -29.56
C SER A 228 4.13 28.43 -28.33
N ALA A 229 3.68 27.75 -27.30
CA ALA A 229 4.48 27.44 -26.13
C ALA A 229 4.45 25.94 -25.82
N SER A 230 5.51 25.43 -25.18
CA SER A 230 5.56 24.02 -24.83
C SER A 230 6.34 23.76 -23.54
N VAL A 231 5.98 22.67 -22.86
CA VAL A 231 6.76 22.01 -21.81
C VAL A 231 7.27 20.69 -22.38
N ARG A 232 8.58 20.47 -22.32
CA ARG A 232 9.23 19.25 -22.83
C ARG A 232 9.96 18.54 -21.72
N ILE A 233 9.81 17.22 -21.64
CA ILE A 233 10.44 16.42 -20.62
C ILE A 233 11.56 15.61 -21.25
N ALA A 234 12.79 15.82 -20.77
CA ALA A 234 13.92 15.01 -21.16
C ALA A 234 14.14 13.88 -20.15
N TYR A 235 14.39 12.70 -20.66
CA TYR A 235 14.73 11.52 -19.87
C TYR A 235 16.19 11.11 -20.10
N GLU A 236 16.79 10.41 -19.13
CA GLU A 236 18.12 9.85 -19.31
C GLU A 236 18.15 8.89 -20.51
N SER A 237 19.25 8.91 -21.25
CA SER A 237 19.43 8.07 -22.44
C SER A 237 19.57 6.58 -22.09
N THR A 238 20.13 6.29 -20.92
CA THR A 238 20.33 4.94 -20.40
C THR A 238 19.15 4.51 -19.51
N GLN A 239 18.93 3.20 -19.43
CA GLN A 239 18.01 2.62 -18.46
C GLN A 239 18.56 2.85 -17.04
N ARG A 240 17.66 3.13 -16.09
CA ARG A 240 18.01 3.23 -14.67
C ARG A 240 18.39 1.84 -14.11
N LEU A 241 19.25 1.82 -13.10
CA LEU A 241 19.71 0.57 -12.48
C LEU A 241 18.67 -0.02 -11.52
N ASP A 242 17.83 0.81 -10.96
CA ASP A 242 16.80 0.46 -9.97
C ASP A 242 15.41 0.37 -10.62
N VAL A 243 15.30 -0.28 -11.76
CA VAL A 243 13.99 -0.57 -12.37
C VAL A 243 13.20 -1.48 -11.45
N VAL A 244 12.04 -1.00 -11.04
CA VAL A 244 11.07 -1.80 -10.29
C VAL A 244 9.95 -2.16 -11.26
N ALA A 245 9.69 -3.44 -11.39
CA ALA A 245 8.50 -3.96 -12.07
C ALA A 245 7.33 -3.96 -11.05
N ILE A 246 6.14 -3.66 -11.52
CA ILE A 246 4.91 -3.73 -10.72
C ILE A 246 3.79 -4.32 -11.58
N TYR A 247 3.14 -5.37 -11.10
CA TYR A 247 1.98 -5.94 -11.77
C TYR A 247 0.71 -5.29 -11.21
N VAL A 248 0.16 -4.38 -11.96
CA VAL A 248 -1.04 -3.62 -11.56
C VAL A 248 -2.02 -3.57 -12.71
N GLY A 249 -3.27 -3.75 -12.37
CA GLY A 249 -4.34 -3.68 -13.38
C GLY A 249 -4.23 -4.78 -14.42
N GLY A 250 -3.85 -6.00 -14.02
CA GLY A 250 -3.71 -7.15 -14.91
C GLY A 250 -2.58 -7.01 -15.94
N SER A 251 -1.57 -6.17 -15.67
CA SER A 251 -0.45 -5.91 -16.59
C SER A 251 0.81 -5.49 -15.85
N MET A 252 1.95 -5.98 -16.32
CA MET A 252 3.26 -5.50 -15.90
C MET A 252 3.44 -4.03 -16.28
N GLN A 253 4.02 -3.25 -15.38
CA GLN A 253 4.41 -1.86 -15.60
C GLN A 253 5.84 -1.66 -15.11
N LYS A 254 6.63 -0.89 -15.86
CA LYS A 254 8.02 -0.58 -15.51
C LYS A 254 8.27 0.91 -15.68
N ALA A 255 9.11 1.49 -14.83
CA ALA A 255 9.68 2.83 -15.03
C ALA A 255 11.14 2.65 -15.43
N LEU A 256 11.41 2.66 -16.73
CA LEU A 256 12.73 2.34 -17.27
C LEU A 256 13.72 3.52 -17.22
N LYS A 257 13.23 4.76 -17.23
CA LYS A 257 14.06 5.96 -17.33
C LYS A 257 13.70 6.98 -16.26
N ARG A 258 14.72 7.69 -15.74
CA ARG A 258 14.51 8.84 -14.87
C ARG A 258 14.39 10.12 -15.69
N MET A 259 13.65 11.08 -15.18
CA MET A 259 13.60 12.43 -15.76
C MET A 259 14.97 13.11 -15.59
N GLN A 260 15.46 13.76 -16.63
CA GLN A 260 16.71 14.54 -16.63
C GLN A 260 16.41 16.04 -16.46
N SER A 261 15.42 16.54 -17.18
CA SER A 261 14.97 17.94 -17.09
C SER A 261 13.52 18.12 -17.51
N ILE A 262 12.94 19.23 -17.08
CA ILE A 262 11.68 19.78 -17.61
C ILE A 262 12.02 21.15 -18.19
N ASP A 263 11.87 21.30 -19.51
CA ASP A 263 12.24 22.48 -20.27
C ASP A 263 11.00 23.21 -20.79
N VAL A 264 10.90 24.50 -20.53
CA VAL A 264 9.76 25.35 -20.89
C VAL A 264 10.17 26.28 -22.02
N TYR A 265 9.39 26.27 -23.09
CA TYR A 265 9.64 27.05 -24.30
C TYR A 265 8.53 28.05 -24.60
N ALA A 266 8.93 29.22 -25.10
CA ALA A 266 8.07 30.19 -25.79
C ALA A 266 8.51 30.23 -27.26
N GLY A 267 7.71 29.71 -28.17
CA GLY A 267 8.15 29.43 -29.54
C GLY A 267 9.30 28.42 -29.58
N ALA A 268 10.37 28.83 -30.23
CA ALA A 268 11.61 28.05 -30.29
C ALA A 268 12.60 28.35 -29.13
N SER A 269 12.34 29.41 -28.34
CA SER A 269 13.24 29.87 -27.30
C SER A 269 13.00 29.15 -25.99
N LEU A 270 14.03 28.54 -25.43
CA LEU A 270 14.03 28.05 -24.06
C LEU A 270 13.87 29.26 -23.12
N VAL A 271 12.90 29.23 -22.20
CA VAL A 271 12.70 30.32 -21.24
C VAL A 271 12.99 29.87 -19.80
N ARG A 272 12.92 28.57 -19.55
CA ARG A 272 13.18 27.98 -18.23
C ARG A 272 13.51 26.50 -18.33
N SER A 273 14.40 26.03 -17.46
CA SER A 273 14.78 24.62 -17.34
C SER A 273 14.83 24.21 -15.86
N TYR A 274 14.20 23.12 -15.50
CA TYR A 274 14.35 22.46 -14.21
C TYR A 274 15.22 21.21 -14.41
N ARG A 275 16.38 21.18 -13.80
CA ARG A 275 17.37 20.10 -13.94
C ARG A 275 17.43 19.28 -12.67
N PHE A 276 17.57 17.96 -12.82
CA PHE A 276 17.55 17.01 -11.72
C PHE A 276 18.89 16.32 -11.55
N ALA A 277 19.34 16.18 -10.31
CA ALA A 277 20.49 15.37 -9.95
C ALA A 277 20.05 14.24 -9.02
N TYR A 278 20.65 13.07 -9.18
CA TYR A 278 20.29 11.86 -8.44
C TYR A 278 21.50 11.24 -7.77
N GLN A 279 21.23 10.49 -6.69
CA GLN A 279 22.18 9.61 -6.04
C GLN A 279 21.49 8.28 -5.70
N PRO A 280 22.24 7.17 -5.57
CA PRO A 280 21.66 5.94 -5.01
C PRO A 280 21.39 6.12 -3.51
N GLY A 281 20.28 5.60 -3.04
CA GLY A 281 19.94 5.52 -1.63
C GLY A 281 20.98 4.71 -0.85
N VAL A 282 21.20 5.07 0.41
CA VAL A 282 22.18 4.37 1.25
C VAL A 282 21.69 2.95 1.58
N ALA A 283 20.42 2.84 1.96
CA ALA A 283 19.81 1.56 2.35
C ALA A 283 19.41 0.73 1.14
N THR A 284 18.51 1.25 0.29
CA THR A 284 17.83 0.49 -0.76
C THR A 284 18.56 0.51 -2.10
N LYS A 285 19.61 1.32 -2.26
CA LYS A 285 20.31 1.59 -3.54
C LYS A 285 19.40 2.17 -4.62
N ARG A 286 18.13 2.46 -4.33
CA ARG A 286 17.18 3.08 -5.25
C ARG A 286 17.54 4.54 -5.51
N SER A 287 17.07 5.06 -6.65
CA SER A 287 17.32 6.46 -7.02
C SER A 287 16.69 7.43 -6.04
N GLN A 288 17.48 8.34 -5.50
CA GLN A 288 17.01 9.48 -4.70
C GLN A 288 17.25 10.76 -5.48
N LEU A 289 16.25 11.66 -5.53
CA LEU A 289 16.44 13.00 -6.06
C LEU A 289 17.29 13.81 -5.07
N LEU A 290 18.50 14.19 -5.49
CA LEU A 290 19.45 14.96 -4.69
C LEU A 290 19.14 16.46 -4.76
N SER A 291 18.81 16.96 -5.97
CA SER A 291 18.53 18.38 -6.14
C SER A 291 17.63 18.69 -7.34
N VAL A 292 16.97 19.85 -7.23
CA VAL A 292 16.27 20.52 -8.33
C VAL A 292 16.90 21.88 -8.53
N THR A 293 17.40 22.14 -9.75
CA THR A 293 18.02 23.41 -10.12
C THR A 293 17.18 24.09 -11.19
N GLU A 294 16.66 25.27 -10.91
CA GLU A 294 15.91 26.09 -11.87
C GLU A 294 16.86 27.06 -12.58
N CYS A 295 16.88 27.06 -13.92
CA CYS A 295 17.70 27.92 -14.75
C CYS A 295 16.82 28.71 -15.72
N ASP A 296 17.28 29.91 -16.12
CA ASP A 296 16.68 30.65 -17.21
C ASP A 296 17.09 30.10 -18.59
N GLY A 297 16.54 30.67 -19.66
CA GLY A 297 16.85 30.27 -21.03
C GLY A 297 18.28 30.57 -21.48
N GLY A 298 18.98 31.43 -20.77
CA GLY A 298 20.41 31.75 -20.99
C GLY A 298 21.37 30.83 -20.26
N GLY A 299 20.83 29.91 -19.42
CA GLY A 299 21.61 28.95 -18.63
C GLY A 299 22.05 29.49 -17.27
N THR A 300 21.60 30.69 -16.85
CA THR A 300 21.83 31.20 -15.50
C THR A 300 20.90 30.53 -14.53
N CYS A 301 21.43 29.91 -13.46
CA CYS A 301 20.67 29.08 -12.53
C CYS A 301 20.51 29.73 -11.16
N LEU A 302 19.36 29.52 -10.53
CA LEU A 302 19.14 29.78 -9.13
C LEU A 302 19.91 28.75 -8.27
N PRO A 303 20.23 29.07 -7.01
CA PRO A 303 20.71 28.07 -6.06
C PRO A 303 19.78 26.86 -6.00
N ALA A 304 20.36 25.67 -6.04
CA ALA A 304 19.59 24.43 -6.07
C ALA A 304 18.77 24.22 -4.78
N THR A 305 17.54 23.75 -4.91
CA THR A 305 16.86 23.12 -3.81
C THR A 305 17.41 21.70 -3.64
N THR A 306 17.91 21.35 -2.46
CA THR A 306 18.58 20.07 -2.18
C THR A 306 17.82 19.25 -1.15
N PHE A 307 17.94 17.92 -1.26
CA PHE A 307 17.27 16.95 -0.42
C PHE A 307 18.29 15.97 0.14
N SER A 308 18.18 15.65 1.43
CA SER A 308 18.97 14.61 2.05
C SER A 308 18.08 13.62 2.82
N ALA A 309 18.39 12.34 2.70
CA ALA A 309 17.70 11.28 3.42
C ALA A 309 18.13 11.21 4.90
N GLU A 310 17.39 10.45 5.68
CA GLU A 310 17.76 10.09 7.04
C GLU A 310 19.15 9.43 7.05
N GLN A 311 20.00 9.86 7.99
CA GLN A 311 21.29 9.22 8.17
C GLN A 311 21.15 8.06 9.16
N PRO A 312 21.83 6.93 8.98
CA PRO A 312 21.76 5.81 9.89
C PRO A 312 22.34 6.20 11.25
N VAL A 313 21.60 5.91 12.30
CA VAL A 313 22.10 6.06 13.69
C VAL A 313 23.11 4.96 14.00
N ALA A 314 22.94 3.78 13.41
CA ALA A 314 23.84 2.64 13.46
C ALA A 314 23.60 1.76 12.21
N THR A 315 24.57 0.91 11.88
CA THR A 315 24.43 -0.06 10.79
C THR A 315 24.63 -1.47 11.32
N GLY A 316 23.78 -2.39 10.91
CA GLY A 316 23.84 -3.80 11.28
C GLY A 316 22.96 -4.16 12.46
N TRP A 317 23.25 -5.33 13.01
CA TRP A 317 22.51 -5.90 14.11
C TRP A 317 22.98 -5.31 15.44
N ILE A 318 22.06 -4.80 16.25
CA ILE A 318 22.29 -4.21 17.55
C ILE A 318 21.75 -5.15 18.61
N ASP A 319 22.60 -5.60 19.54
CA ASP A 319 22.21 -6.47 20.66
C ASP A 319 21.16 -5.77 21.56
N ALA A 320 20.06 -6.45 21.80
CA ALA A 320 18.90 -5.95 22.54
C ALA A 320 18.37 -6.99 23.54
N PRO A 321 19.16 -7.42 24.54
CA PRO A 321 18.84 -8.58 25.39
C PRO A 321 17.51 -8.43 26.15
N ASN A 322 17.06 -7.21 26.43
CA ASN A 322 15.79 -6.95 27.13
C ASN A 322 14.57 -7.34 26.26
N ARG A 323 14.76 -7.47 24.94
CA ARG A 323 13.73 -7.86 23.99
C ARG A 323 13.74 -9.37 23.69
N ALA A 324 14.67 -10.13 24.29
CA ALA A 324 14.67 -11.57 24.13
C ALA A 324 13.36 -12.16 24.67
N PRO A 325 12.73 -13.12 23.96
CA PRO A 325 11.47 -13.71 24.39
C PRO A 325 11.56 -14.23 25.84
N PRO A 326 10.57 -13.97 26.67
CA PRO A 326 10.62 -14.32 28.11
C PRO A 326 10.55 -15.82 28.35
N TYR A 327 10.02 -16.59 27.39
CA TYR A 327 9.88 -18.04 27.48
C TYR A 327 10.47 -18.74 26.24
N PRO A 328 10.93 -20.02 26.35
CA PRO A 328 11.41 -20.78 25.20
C PRO A 328 10.35 -20.90 24.07
N LEU A 329 10.79 -20.59 22.87
CA LEU A 329 10.02 -20.78 21.64
C LEU A 329 10.14 -22.21 21.13
N TRP A 330 11.26 -22.86 21.49
CA TRP A 330 11.60 -24.23 21.08
C TRP A 330 12.31 -25.01 22.19
N TYR A 331 12.19 -26.33 22.15
CA TYR A 331 12.78 -27.22 23.12
C TYR A 331 13.46 -28.39 22.41
N ARG A 332 14.79 -28.49 22.49
CA ARG A 332 15.62 -29.46 21.74
C ARG A 332 15.31 -30.95 21.99
N SER A 333 14.57 -31.34 22.96
CA SER A 333 14.26 -32.75 23.23
C SER A 333 12.77 -33.07 23.17
N ASN A 334 11.89 -32.09 23.11
CA ASN A 334 10.45 -32.26 23.21
C ASN A 334 9.65 -31.41 22.20
N ASP A 335 10.32 -30.81 21.22
CA ASP A 335 9.73 -30.05 20.12
C ASP A 335 9.02 -28.75 20.52
N ASN A 336 7.70 -28.69 20.46
CA ASN A 336 6.89 -27.49 20.62
C ASN A 336 6.52 -27.25 22.08
N GLU A 337 6.66 -26.03 22.57
CA GLU A 337 6.26 -25.61 23.93
C GLU A 337 4.88 -24.93 23.98
N GLY A 338 4.13 -25.01 22.89
CA GLY A 338 2.84 -24.33 22.81
C GLY A 338 3.00 -22.80 22.87
N THR A 339 4.12 -22.29 22.37
CA THR A 339 4.43 -20.85 22.34
C THR A 339 4.26 -20.32 20.92
N LYS A 340 3.62 -19.17 20.78
CA LYS A 340 3.46 -18.42 19.53
C LYS A 340 3.83 -16.96 19.72
N ILE A 341 4.34 -16.37 18.63
CA ILE A 341 4.57 -14.92 18.54
C ILE A 341 3.48 -14.35 17.65
N ILE A 342 2.72 -13.41 18.19
CA ILE A 342 1.57 -12.81 17.51
C ILE A 342 1.18 -11.50 18.22
N ASP A 343 0.80 -10.48 17.48
CA ASP A 343 0.23 -9.25 18.05
C ASP A 343 -1.18 -9.54 18.57
N VAL A 344 -1.29 -9.87 19.87
CA VAL A 344 -2.58 -10.29 20.48
C VAL A 344 -3.41 -9.11 20.98
N ASN A 345 -2.80 -7.94 21.19
CA ASN A 345 -3.50 -6.75 21.66
C ASN A 345 -3.77 -5.72 20.54
N GLY A 346 -3.25 -5.95 19.33
CA GLY A 346 -3.43 -5.11 18.15
C GLY A 346 -2.66 -3.80 18.18
N ASP A 347 -1.55 -3.74 18.93
CA ASP A 347 -0.72 -2.52 19.02
C ASP A 347 0.39 -2.45 17.95
N GLY A 348 0.42 -3.45 17.05
CA GLY A 348 1.38 -3.55 15.96
C GLY A 348 2.74 -4.10 16.38
N LEU A 349 2.89 -4.56 17.63
CA LEU A 349 4.07 -5.23 18.16
C LEU A 349 3.79 -6.71 18.39
N PRO A 350 4.71 -7.61 18.03
CA PRO A 350 4.49 -9.05 18.25
C PRO A 350 4.63 -9.39 19.74
N ASP A 351 3.61 -10.06 20.26
CA ASP A 351 3.52 -10.56 21.64
C ASP A 351 3.90 -12.04 21.72
N VAL A 352 4.10 -12.55 22.94
CA VAL A 352 4.31 -13.99 23.20
C VAL A 352 3.10 -14.56 23.93
N VAL A 353 2.43 -15.54 23.34
CA VAL A 353 1.37 -16.31 23.98
C VAL A 353 1.79 -17.76 24.11
N ARG A 354 1.45 -18.40 25.23
CA ARG A 354 1.78 -19.79 25.51
C ARG A 354 0.61 -20.53 26.13
N SER A 355 0.35 -21.74 25.66
CA SER A 355 -0.51 -22.67 26.34
C SER A 355 -0.11 -24.12 26.04
N LEU A 356 0.40 -24.82 27.04
CA LEU A 356 0.92 -26.17 26.96
C LEU A 356 0.18 -27.06 27.97
N TRP A 357 -0.28 -28.20 27.53
CA TRP A 357 -0.70 -29.26 28.42
C TRP A 357 0.45 -30.27 28.62
N ALA A 358 0.83 -30.52 29.87
CA ALA A 358 1.86 -31.48 30.20
C ALA A 358 1.60 -32.08 31.60
N SER A 359 1.70 -33.40 31.72
CA SER A 359 1.56 -34.12 33.01
C SER A 359 0.28 -33.81 33.76
N GLY A 360 -0.85 -33.62 33.07
CA GLY A 360 -2.15 -33.34 33.69
C GLY A 360 -2.41 -31.88 34.06
N VAL A 361 -1.48 -30.97 33.72
CA VAL A 361 -1.58 -29.53 34.02
C VAL A 361 -1.47 -28.70 32.72
N THR A 362 -2.32 -27.67 32.62
CA THR A 362 -2.21 -26.65 31.56
C THR A 362 -1.37 -25.49 32.07
N TYR A 363 -0.31 -25.19 31.35
CA TYR A 363 0.56 -24.02 31.58
C TYR A 363 0.20 -22.95 30.55
N ALA A 364 -0.54 -21.93 30.89
CA ALA A 364 -1.00 -20.89 29.99
C ALA A 364 -0.65 -19.51 30.55
N THR A 365 -0.07 -18.67 29.73
CA THR A 365 0.20 -17.25 30.00
C THR A 365 0.43 -16.47 28.71
N ALA A 366 0.53 -15.14 28.81
CA ALA A 366 0.90 -14.25 27.72
C ALA A 366 1.82 -13.15 28.22
N TRP A 367 2.68 -12.67 27.36
CA TRP A 367 3.55 -11.51 27.60
C TRP A 367 3.36 -10.51 26.46
N ILE A 368 2.96 -9.31 26.84
CA ILE A 368 2.77 -8.20 25.91
C ILE A 368 4.09 -7.47 25.72
N ASN A 369 4.44 -7.24 24.47
CA ASN A 369 5.57 -6.43 24.05
C ASN A 369 5.20 -4.95 24.20
N ASN A 370 5.98 -4.18 24.94
CA ASN A 370 5.76 -2.75 25.15
C ASN A 370 6.74 -1.86 24.34
N GLY A 371 7.37 -2.43 23.29
CA GLY A 371 8.37 -1.77 22.48
C GLY A 371 9.76 -1.64 23.14
N SER A 372 9.93 -2.01 24.42
CA SER A 372 11.21 -1.99 25.14
C SER A 372 11.50 -3.29 25.90
N GLY A 373 10.52 -4.18 26.00
CA GLY A 373 10.58 -5.45 26.71
C GLY A 373 9.21 -6.06 26.86
N TRP A 374 9.05 -6.95 27.84
CA TRP A 374 7.87 -7.79 27.99
C TRP A 374 7.15 -7.55 29.31
N THR A 375 5.84 -7.51 29.28
CA THR A 375 4.98 -7.45 30.47
C THR A 375 4.07 -8.67 30.51
N GLU A 376 4.17 -9.49 31.56
CA GLU A 376 3.30 -10.65 31.73
C GLU A 376 1.83 -10.21 31.91
N THR A 377 0.95 -10.71 31.08
CA THR A 377 -0.47 -10.31 31.02
C THR A 377 -1.34 -11.54 30.85
N PRO A 378 -1.63 -12.29 31.95
CA PRO A 378 -2.36 -13.56 31.89
C PRO A 378 -3.76 -13.48 31.28
N GLY A 379 -4.36 -12.28 31.18
CA GLY A 379 -5.66 -12.08 30.51
C GLY A 379 -5.69 -12.51 29.06
N TYR A 380 -4.56 -12.45 28.38
CA TYR A 380 -4.41 -12.92 26.99
C TYR A 380 -3.94 -14.36 26.87
N ALA A 381 -3.77 -15.10 28.00
CA ALA A 381 -3.42 -16.50 27.94
C ALA A 381 -4.47 -17.27 27.13
N PRO A 382 -4.07 -18.12 26.15
CA PRO A 382 -5.02 -18.90 25.37
C PRO A 382 -5.91 -19.78 26.28
N PRO A 383 -7.22 -19.82 26.05
CA PRO A 383 -8.16 -20.52 26.95
C PRO A 383 -8.07 -22.05 26.87
N TYR A 384 -7.30 -22.56 25.90
CA TYR A 384 -7.05 -23.98 25.70
C TYR A 384 -5.58 -24.24 25.33
N PRO A 385 -5.01 -25.44 25.55
CA PRO A 385 -3.66 -25.78 25.13
C PRO A 385 -3.47 -25.64 23.61
N LEU A 386 -2.41 -24.95 23.21
CA LEU A 386 -1.94 -24.90 21.82
C LEU A 386 -1.22 -26.20 21.43
N TRP A 387 -0.61 -26.85 22.44
CA TRP A 387 0.15 -28.08 22.28
C TRP A 387 -0.03 -28.96 23.50
N SER A 388 -0.07 -30.29 23.29
CA SER A 388 -0.13 -31.29 24.37
C SER A 388 1.03 -32.25 24.25
N ARG A 389 1.92 -32.29 25.29
CA ARG A 389 3.05 -33.20 25.32
C ARG A 389 2.60 -34.64 25.25
N GLY A 390 3.11 -35.38 24.24
CA GLY A 390 2.77 -36.77 23.96
C GLY A 390 1.44 -36.99 23.25
N MET A 391 0.74 -35.92 22.85
CA MET A 391 -0.51 -35.98 22.10
C MET A 391 -0.54 -35.05 20.88
N ASP A 392 0.51 -34.27 20.68
CA ASP A 392 0.76 -33.36 19.54
C ASP A 392 -0.18 -32.14 19.44
N ASP A 393 -0.56 -31.74 18.20
CA ASP A 393 -1.33 -30.56 17.86
C ASP A 393 -2.78 -30.66 18.36
N GLU A 394 -3.28 -29.62 18.99
CA GLU A 394 -4.65 -29.49 19.45
C GLU A 394 -5.61 -28.90 18.40
N GLY A 395 -5.16 -28.73 17.15
CA GLY A 395 -5.97 -28.17 16.07
C GLY A 395 -6.37 -26.71 16.31
N MET A 396 -5.48 -25.94 16.90
CA MET A 396 -5.71 -24.52 17.17
C MET A 396 -5.01 -23.61 16.17
N MET A 397 -5.71 -22.56 15.74
CA MET A 397 -5.18 -21.50 14.89
C MET A 397 -5.57 -20.14 15.45
N PHE A 398 -4.63 -19.16 15.29
CA PHE A 398 -4.92 -17.75 15.51
C PHE A 398 -5.25 -17.11 14.17
N ILE A 399 -6.39 -16.46 14.07
CA ILE A 399 -6.87 -15.81 12.87
C ILE A 399 -7.97 -14.80 13.22
N ASP A 400 -8.03 -13.66 12.59
CA ASP A 400 -9.13 -12.71 12.72
C ASP A 400 -10.40 -13.29 12.05
N ILE A 401 -11.21 -14.01 12.83
CA ILE A 401 -12.37 -14.75 12.31
C ILE A 401 -13.60 -13.85 12.16
N ASN A 402 -13.66 -12.75 12.89
CA ASN A 402 -14.78 -11.83 12.91
C ASN A 402 -14.52 -10.52 12.13
N GLY A 403 -13.31 -10.32 11.62
CA GLY A 403 -12.92 -9.17 10.82
C GLY A 403 -12.80 -7.87 11.62
N ASP A 404 -12.42 -7.93 12.92
CA ASP A 404 -12.24 -6.74 13.76
C ASP A 404 -10.78 -6.24 13.85
N GLY A 405 -9.85 -6.97 13.21
CA GLY A 405 -8.43 -6.66 13.19
C GLY A 405 -7.64 -7.18 14.37
N LEU A 406 -8.22 -8.05 15.20
CA LEU A 406 -7.54 -8.76 16.28
C LEU A 406 -7.49 -10.26 15.98
N PRO A 407 -6.39 -10.95 16.31
CA PRO A 407 -6.32 -12.40 16.11
C PRO A 407 -7.21 -13.11 17.13
N ASP A 408 -8.19 -13.86 16.64
CA ASP A 408 -9.06 -14.76 17.39
C ASP A 408 -8.46 -16.16 17.48
N ILE A 409 -9.07 -17.04 18.24
CA ILE A 409 -8.70 -18.45 18.35
C ILE A 409 -9.84 -19.31 17.81
N VAL A 410 -9.50 -20.19 16.85
CA VAL A 410 -10.36 -21.31 16.45
C VAL A 410 -9.67 -22.62 16.76
N ARG A 411 -10.44 -23.63 17.17
CA ARG A 411 -9.97 -24.98 17.45
C ARG A 411 -10.92 -25.98 16.82
N SER A 412 -10.37 -26.95 16.10
CA SER A 412 -11.16 -28.07 15.62
C SER A 412 -10.33 -29.33 15.48
N ILE A 413 -10.65 -30.36 16.24
CA ILE A 413 -9.92 -31.62 16.27
C ILE A 413 -10.88 -32.81 16.29
N TRP A 414 -10.50 -33.88 15.60
CA TRP A 414 -11.08 -35.21 15.76
C TRP A 414 -10.20 -36.03 16.70
N ALA A 415 -10.76 -36.50 17.81
CA ALA A 415 -10.09 -37.34 18.78
C ALA A 415 -11.05 -38.42 19.31
N GLY A 416 -11.53 -39.30 18.39
CA GLY A 416 -12.62 -40.25 18.65
C GLY A 416 -14.03 -39.62 18.61
N ALA A 417 -14.11 -38.31 18.67
CA ALA A 417 -15.27 -37.46 18.43
C ALA A 417 -14.80 -36.11 17.90
N ALA A 418 -15.67 -35.34 17.24
CA ALA A 418 -15.39 -33.96 16.80
C ALA A 418 -15.48 -33.01 17.99
N TYR A 419 -14.43 -32.20 18.19
CA TYR A 419 -14.37 -31.12 19.17
C TYR A 419 -14.05 -29.82 18.42
N ALA A 420 -14.99 -28.90 18.33
CA ALA A 420 -14.82 -27.61 17.71
C ALA A 420 -15.23 -26.50 18.66
N SER A 421 -14.47 -25.42 18.68
CA SER A 421 -14.71 -24.25 19.50
C SER A 421 -14.02 -23.03 18.90
N ALA A 422 -14.48 -21.84 19.27
CA ALA A 422 -13.84 -20.57 18.90
C ALA A 422 -13.94 -19.59 20.06
N TRP A 423 -12.98 -18.66 20.11
CA TRP A 423 -12.93 -17.57 21.06
C TRP A 423 -12.53 -16.29 20.34
N ILE A 424 -13.35 -15.27 20.52
CA ILE A 424 -13.09 -13.93 20.00
C ILE A 424 -12.18 -13.17 20.97
N ASN A 425 -11.17 -12.54 20.43
CA ASN A 425 -10.32 -11.60 21.12
C ASN A 425 -11.06 -10.29 21.38
N THR A 426 -11.17 -9.86 22.62
CA THR A 426 -11.87 -8.65 23.02
C THR A 426 -10.98 -7.43 23.16
N GLY A 427 -9.69 -7.55 22.78
CA GLY A 427 -8.66 -6.54 23.04
C GLY A 427 -8.21 -6.48 24.52
N SER A 428 -8.70 -7.42 25.35
CA SER A 428 -8.31 -7.55 26.78
C SER A 428 -8.37 -9.00 27.29
N GLY A 429 -8.64 -9.94 26.40
CA GLY A 429 -8.77 -11.37 26.69
C GLY A 429 -9.76 -12.04 25.73
N TRP A 430 -10.27 -13.21 26.12
CA TRP A 430 -11.01 -14.11 25.25
C TRP A 430 -12.48 -14.25 25.66
N ARG A 431 -13.39 -14.22 24.67
CA ARG A 431 -14.82 -14.53 24.82
C ARG A 431 -15.17 -15.76 23.96
N ALA A 432 -15.77 -16.78 24.57
CA ALA A 432 -16.24 -17.93 23.79
C ALA A 432 -17.26 -17.51 22.72
N ALA A 433 -17.11 -18.05 21.51
CA ALA A 433 -17.91 -17.72 20.35
C ALA A 433 -18.20 -18.99 19.51
N PRO A 434 -19.09 -19.88 19.99
CA PRO A 434 -19.37 -21.15 19.35
C PRO A 434 -19.92 -21.01 17.92
N GLU A 435 -20.50 -19.87 17.56
CA GLU A 435 -20.97 -19.56 16.21
C GLU A 435 -19.86 -19.57 15.16
N PHE A 436 -18.60 -19.31 15.57
CA PHE A 436 -17.41 -19.34 14.72
C PHE A 436 -16.63 -20.66 14.81
N ALA A 437 -17.11 -21.64 15.57
CA ALA A 437 -16.47 -22.94 15.66
C ALA A 437 -16.35 -23.58 14.26
N PRO A 438 -15.14 -24.02 13.82
CA PRO A 438 -14.96 -24.53 12.47
C PRO A 438 -15.86 -25.74 12.19
N PRO A 439 -16.55 -25.79 11.03
CA PRO A 439 -17.48 -26.88 10.70
C PRO A 439 -16.79 -28.19 10.34
N TYR A 440 -15.45 -28.17 10.16
CA TYR A 440 -14.64 -29.34 9.92
C TYR A 440 -13.35 -29.29 10.76
N TYR A 441 -12.74 -30.43 11.05
CA TYR A 441 -11.57 -30.49 11.91
C TYR A 441 -10.27 -30.10 11.17
N ILE A 442 -9.41 -29.39 11.87
CA ILE A 442 -8.09 -28.96 11.42
C ILE A 442 -7.11 -30.11 11.57
N THR A 443 -7.24 -30.88 12.67
CA THR A 443 -6.37 -32.00 13.02
C THR A 443 -7.20 -33.23 13.34
N ASP A 444 -6.78 -34.41 12.90
CA ASP A 444 -7.36 -35.71 13.27
C ASP A 444 -6.31 -36.53 14.01
N ARG A 445 -6.59 -36.89 15.24
CA ARG A 445 -5.81 -37.87 15.99
C ARG A 445 -6.23 -39.28 15.62
N PRO A 446 -5.37 -40.19 15.17
CA PRO A 446 -3.89 -40.12 15.14
C PRO A 446 -3.27 -39.72 13.76
N TYR A 447 -4.06 -39.21 12.82
CA TYR A 447 -3.59 -38.97 11.45
C TYR A 447 -2.92 -37.62 11.20
N GLY A 448 -3.04 -36.66 12.17
CA GLY A 448 -2.43 -35.36 12.05
C GLY A 448 -3.24 -34.38 11.21
N ASN A 449 -2.58 -33.60 10.36
CA ASN A 449 -3.21 -32.55 9.54
C ASN A 449 -4.26 -33.13 8.57
N GLU A 450 -5.43 -32.49 8.52
CA GLU A 450 -6.54 -32.88 7.66
C GLU A 450 -6.68 -32.03 6.40
N SER A 451 -5.62 -31.34 6.00
CA SER A 451 -5.59 -30.42 4.86
C SER A 451 -6.49 -29.18 4.97
N THR A 452 -7.09 -28.95 6.12
CA THR A 452 -7.96 -27.80 6.35
C THR A 452 -7.15 -26.51 6.31
N ARG A 453 -7.66 -25.52 5.59
CA ARG A 453 -7.11 -24.17 5.50
C ARG A 453 -8.19 -23.14 5.79
N LEU A 454 -7.78 -22.07 6.42
CA LEU A 454 -8.57 -20.87 6.61
C LEU A 454 -7.97 -19.74 5.77
N VAL A 455 -8.72 -19.24 4.80
CA VAL A 455 -8.29 -18.22 3.84
C VAL A 455 -9.52 -17.54 3.23
N ASP A 456 -9.42 -16.25 2.93
CA ASP A 456 -10.49 -15.51 2.27
C ASP A 456 -10.66 -15.97 0.81
N LEU A 457 -11.66 -16.83 0.55
CA LEU A 457 -11.92 -17.45 -0.76
C LEU A 457 -12.73 -16.54 -1.69
N ASN A 458 -13.56 -15.70 -1.13
CA ASN A 458 -14.49 -14.88 -1.90
C ASN A 458 -14.06 -13.40 -1.98
N GLY A 459 -13.03 -13.01 -1.24
CA GLY A 459 -12.48 -11.65 -1.20
C GLY A 459 -13.29 -10.67 -0.37
N ASP A 460 -14.09 -11.15 0.59
CA ASP A 460 -14.88 -10.29 1.48
C ASP A 460 -14.09 -9.83 2.72
N GLY A 461 -12.85 -10.30 2.89
CA GLY A 461 -11.97 -9.95 3.99
C GLY A 461 -12.12 -10.84 5.22
N LEU A 462 -12.93 -11.87 5.18
CA LEU A 462 -13.08 -12.87 6.25
C LEU A 462 -12.43 -14.20 5.86
N PRO A 463 -11.78 -14.90 6.79
CA PRO A 463 -11.22 -16.21 6.49
C PRO A 463 -12.33 -17.27 6.36
N ASP A 464 -12.37 -17.89 5.20
CA ASP A 464 -13.23 -19.04 4.85
C ASP A 464 -12.52 -20.35 5.12
N LEU A 465 -13.27 -21.45 5.22
CA LEU A 465 -12.71 -22.77 5.45
C LEU A 465 -12.83 -23.66 4.21
N LEU A 466 -11.73 -24.30 3.82
CA LEU A 466 -11.71 -25.32 2.76
C LEU A 466 -10.86 -26.51 3.16
N TYR A 467 -11.18 -27.69 2.59
CA TYR A 467 -10.38 -28.88 2.68
C TYR A 467 -10.63 -29.81 1.49
N ASN A 468 -9.63 -30.61 1.16
CA ASN A 468 -9.77 -31.77 0.27
C ASN A 468 -8.76 -32.84 0.68
N LEU A 469 -9.25 -33.98 1.17
CA LEU A 469 -8.48 -35.07 1.75
C LEU A 469 -8.78 -36.38 1.03
N PHE A 470 -7.74 -37.10 0.64
CA PHE A 470 -7.82 -38.49 0.24
C PHE A 470 -7.54 -39.38 1.46
N VAL A 471 -8.50 -40.23 1.85
CA VAL A 471 -8.41 -41.00 3.10
C VAL A 471 -7.98 -42.46 2.90
N GLY A 472 -7.61 -42.88 1.66
CA GLY A 472 -7.13 -44.21 1.36
C GLY A 472 -8.23 -45.28 1.18
N ASP A 473 -9.50 -44.91 1.31
CA ASP A 473 -10.65 -45.79 1.10
C ASP A 473 -11.25 -45.70 -0.32
N GLY A 474 -10.52 -45.05 -1.22
CA GLY A 474 -10.98 -44.73 -2.58
C GLY A 474 -11.93 -43.54 -2.65
N VAL A 475 -12.18 -42.85 -1.52
CA VAL A 475 -13.07 -41.70 -1.42
C VAL A 475 -12.28 -40.44 -1.10
N THR A 476 -12.53 -39.39 -1.88
CA THR A 476 -12.07 -38.03 -1.58
C THR A 476 -13.14 -37.32 -0.79
N ARG A 477 -12.75 -36.68 0.31
CA ARG A 477 -13.61 -35.83 1.12
C ARG A 477 -13.21 -34.40 0.89
N ALA A 478 -14.11 -33.60 0.30
CA ALA A 478 -13.85 -32.21 -0.05
C ALA A 478 -15.06 -31.33 0.24
N ASN A 479 -14.83 -30.16 0.78
CA ASN A 479 -15.85 -29.13 0.92
C ASN A 479 -15.21 -27.77 1.18
N ALA A 480 -16.05 -26.71 1.20
CA ALA A 480 -15.71 -25.38 1.67
C ALA A 480 -16.91 -24.74 2.37
N TRP A 481 -16.63 -23.81 3.26
CA TRP A 481 -17.62 -22.95 3.94
C TRP A 481 -17.14 -21.52 3.91
N LEU A 482 -18.04 -20.60 3.56
CA LEU A 482 -17.80 -19.18 3.66
C LEU A 482 -18.16 -18.69 5.07
N ASN A 483 -17.27 -17.87 5.61
CA ASN A 483 -17.52 -17.12 6.84
C ASN A 483 -18.36 -15.88 6.52
N THR A 484 -19.41 -15.64 7.25
CA THR A 484 -20.34 -14.53 7.04
C THR A 484 -20.15 -13.39 8.05
N GLY A 485 -19.10 -13.47 8.89
CA GLY A 485 -18.95 -12.57 10.05
C GLY A 485 -19.89 -12.89 11.21
N SER A 486 -20.73 -13.93 11.06
CA SER A 486 -21.67 -14.39 12.10
C SER A 486 -21.81 -15.91 12.15
N GLY A 487 -20.98 -16.63 11.42
CA GLY A 487 -20.97 -18.08 11.32
C GLY A 487 -20.67 -18.55 9.90
N TRP A 488 -20.93 -19.84 9.63
CA TRP A 488 -20.49 -20.52 8.43
C TRP A 488 -21.65 -20.88 7.49
N VAL A 489 -21.43 -20.68 6.18
CA VAL A 489 -22.36 -21.09 5.12
C VAL A 489 -21.65 -22.11 4.20
N ASN A 490 -22.28 -23.26 3.98
CA ASN A 490 -21.73 -24.30 3.11
C ASN A 490 -21.63 -23.82 1.65
N ALA A 491 -20.42 -23.92 1.06
CA ALA A 491 -20.09 -23.41 -0.26
C ALA A 491 -19.25 -24.40 -1.08
N PRO A 492 -19.82 -25.54 -1.47
CA PRO A 492 -19.08 -26.64 -2.12
C PRO A 492 -18.45 -26.24 -3.47
N ALA A 493 -18.88 -25.13 -4.09
CA ALA A 493 -18.25 -24.61 -5.32
C ALA A 493 -16.79 -24.18 -5.11
N TYR A 494 -16.41 -23.83 -3.88
CA TYR A 494 -15.04 -23.50 -3.50
C TYR A 494 -14.24 -24.69 -2.96
N ALA A 495 -14.81 -25.91 -2.92
CA ALA A 495 -14.04 -27.10 -2.55
C ALA A 495 -12.87 -27.26 -3.52
N PRO A 496 -11.63 -27.50 -3.02
CA PRO A 496 -10.48 -27.71 -3.90
C PRO A 496 -10.74 -28.85 -4.88
N PRO A 497 -10.43 -28.68 -6.17
CA PRO A 497 -10.75 -29.68 -7.19
C PRO A 497 -9.89 -30.95 -7.10
N TYR A 498 -8.84 -30.94 -6.29
CA TYR A 498 -7.94 -32.07 -6.06
C TYR A 498 -7.57 -32.20 -4.58
N PRO A 499 -7.23 -33.43 -4.07
CA PRO A 499 -6.75 -33.58 -2.70
C PRO A 499 -5.54 -32.73 -2.38
N MET A 500 -5.58 -32.00 -1.27
CA MET A 500 -4.46 -31.24 -0.75
C MET A 500 -3.54 -32.11 0.09
N TRP A 501 -4.08 -33.16 0.64
CA TRP A 501 -3.37 -34.12 1.48
C TRP A 501 -3.93 -35.55 1.26
N SER A 502 -3.07 -36.57 1.40
CA SER A 502 -3.44 -37.97 1.29
C SER A 502 -2.95 -38.72 2.52
N ARG A 503 -3.87 -39.34 3.29
CA ARG A 503 -3.50 -40.15 4.45
C ARG A 503 -2.61 -41.32 4.05
N GLY A 504 -1.45 -41.41 4.73
CA GLY A 504 -0.45 -42.45 4.47
C GLY A 504 0.46 -42.21 3.27
N VAL A 505 0.31 -41.09 2.56
CA VAL A 505 1.16 -40.69 1.43
C VAL A 505 1.63 -39.23 1.53
N ASP A 506 1.07 -38.45 2.44
CA ASP A 506 1.43 -37.08 2.82
C ASP A 506 1.04 -35.96 1.83
N ASP A 507 1.90 -34.98 1.61
CA ASP A 507 1.66 -33.77 0.83
C ASP A 507 1.43 -34.06 -0.66
N GLU A 508 0.35 -33.52 -1.23
CA GLU A 508 0.03 -33.63 -2.66
C GLU A 508 0.67 -32.52 -3.51
N GLY A 509 1.57 -31.74 -2.92
CA GLY A 509 2.22 -30.61 -3.61
C GLY A 509 1.27 -29.48 -3.95
N MET A 510 0.26 -29.23 -3.10
CA MET A 510 -0.74 -28.17 -3.27
C MET A 510 -0.35 -26.95 -2.46
N LYS A 511 -0.52 -25.76 -3.06
CA LYS A 511 -0.40 -24.46 -2.39
C LYS A 511 -1.53 -23.54 -2.81
N LEU A 512 -1.92 -22.65 -1.89
CA LEU A 512 -2.83 -21.53 -2.12
C LEU A 512 -1.99 -20.25 -2.26
N ILE A 513 -2.06 -19.60 -3.40
CA ILE A 513 -1.32 -18.38 -3.73
C ILE A 513 -2.08 -17.57 -4.76
N ASP A 514 -2.00 -16.24 -4.72
CA ASP A 514 -2.59 -15.37 -5.75
C ASP A 514 -1.66 -15.33 -6.99
N LEU A 515 -2.00 -16.09 -8.03
CA LEU A 515 -1.19 -16.25 -9.23
C LEU A 515 -1.34 -15.10 -10.24
N ASN A 516 -2.49 -14.47 -10.25
CA ASN A 516 -2.89 -13.50 -11.27
C ASN A 516 -2.97 -12.07 -10.74
N GLY A 517 -2.70 -11.85 -9.44
CA GLY A 517 -2.71 -10.53 -8.81
C GLY A 517 -4.11 -9.93 -8.63
N ASP A 518 -5.16 -10.77 -8.51
CA ASP A 518 -6.53 -10.28 -8.31
C ASP A 518 -6.93 -10.21 -6.83
N GLY A 519 -6.05 -10.68 -5.95
CA GLY A 519 -6.22 -10.67 -4.51
C GLY A 519 -7.09 -11.82 -4.01
N LEU A 520 -7.39 -12.82 -4.83
CA LEU A 520 -8.02 -14.07 -4.43
C LEU A 520 -6.98 -15.20 -4.41
N PRO A 521 -7.02 -16.13 -3.45
CA PRO A 521 -6.10 -17.26 -3.42
C PRO A 521 -6.44 -18.26 -4.54
N ASP A 522 -5.47 -18.53 -5.40
CA ASP A 522 -5.52 -19.56 -6.43
C ASP A 522 -4.91 -20.87 -5.93
N LEU A 523 -5.08 -21.95 -6.66
CA LEU A 523 -4.51 -23.26 -6.35
C LEU A 523 -3.44 -23.65 -7.37
N VAL A 524 -2.28 -24.07 -6.89
CA VAL A 524 -1.28 -24.76 -7.69
C VAL A 524 -1.07 -26.17 -7.15
N ARG A 525 -0.79 -27.11 -8.02
CA ARG A 525 -0.33 -28.45 -7.70
C ARG A 525 0.89 -28.81 -8.52
N SER A 526 1.96 -29.25 -7.85
CA SER A 526 3.13 -29.74 -8.55
C SER A 526 3.81 -30.84 -7.73
N ILE A 527 3.73 -32.08 -8.22
CA ILE A 527 4.29 -33.25 -7.57
C ILE A 527 4.99 -34.16 -8.59
N TRP A 528 6.10 -34.74 -8.17
CA TRP A 528 6.70 -35.88 -8.82
C TRP A 528 6.28 -37.19 -8.10
N ALA A 529 5.61 -38.09 -8.79
CA ALA A 529 5.18 -39.39 -8.27
C ALA A 529 5.40 -40.49 -9.35
N GLY A 530 6.66 -40.71 -9.76
CA GLY A 530 7.02 -41.51 -10.90
C GLY A 530 6.81 -40.87 -12.25
N ALA A 531 6.04 -39.78 -12.29
CA ALA A 531 5.82 -38.87 -13.41
C ALA A 531 5.49 -37.46 -12.87
N PRO A 532 5.71 -36.38 -13.65
CA PRO A 532 5.33 -35.02 -13.24
C PRO A 532 3.81 -34.84 -13.36
N TYR A 533 3.18 -34.40 -12.28
CA TYR A 533 1.79 -33.97 -12.25
C TYR A 533 1.75 -32.49 -11.84
N ARG A 534 1.44 -31.59 -12.80
CA ARG A 534 1.47 -30.17 -12.61
C ARG A 534 0.21 -29.53 -13.19
N THR A 535 -0.48 -28.73 -12.39
CA THR A 535 -1.66 -27.98 -12.82
C THR A 535 -1.89 -26.80 -11.90
N ALA A 536 -2.78 -25.89 -12.29
CA ALA A 536 -3.23 -24.77 -11.50
C ALA A 536 -4.72 -24.50 -11.74
N TRP A 537 -5.35 -23.84 -10.79
CA TRP A 537 -6.74 -23.38 -10.87
C TRP A 537 -6.82 -21.97 -10.35
N ILE A 538 -7.44 -21.09 -11.14
CA ILE A 538 -7.72 -19.71 -10.77
C ILE A 538 -9.05 -19.66 -10.02
N ASN A 539 -9.04 -18.97 -8.88
CA ASN A 539 -10.23 -18.61 -8.14
C ASN A 539 -10.97 -17.48 -8.89
N THR A 540 -12.23 -17.70 -9.21
CA THR A 540 -13.06 -16.73 -9.95
C THR A 540 -13.92 -15.84 -9.06
N GLY A 541 -13.76 -15.95 -7.72
CA GLY A 541 -14.65 -15.35 -6.74
C GLY A 541 -16.00 -16.10 -6.61
N SER A 542 -16.14 -17.24 -7.30
CA SER A 542 -17.33 -18.10 -7.23
C SER A 542 -17.03 -19.59 -7.39
N GLY A 543 -15.75 -19.95 -7.36
CA GLY A 543 -15.22 -21.30 -7.52
C GLY A 543 -13.99 -21.32 -8.42
N TRP A 544 -13.59 -22.51 -8.87
CA TRP A 544 -12.32 -22.75 -9.53
C TRP A 544 -12.44 -22.90 -11.04
N ARG A 545 -11.52 -22.28 -11.78
CA ARG A 545 -11.29 -22.49 -13.23
C ARG A 545 -9.91 -23.10 -13.43
N GLU A 546 -9.83 -24.22 -14.12
CA GLU A 546 -8.55 -24.81 -14.47
C GLU A 546 -7.74 -23.85 -15.36
N ALA A 547 -6.43 -23.72 -15.06
CA ALA A 547 -5.53 -22.74 -15.67
C ALA A 547 -4.13 -23.33 -15.86
N PRO A 548 -3.97 -24.28 -16.79
CA PRO A 548 -2.70 -24.99 -16.99
C PRO A 548 -1.53 -24.07 -17.37
N GLU A 549 -1.80 -22.87 -17.88
CA GLU A 549 -0.81 -21.83 -18.16
C GLU A 549 -0.03 -21.38 -16.90
N TYR A 550 -0.64 -21.51 -15.71
CA TYR A 550 -0.01 -21.23 -14.43
C TYR A 550 0.56 -22.47 -13.72
N ALA A 551 0.53 -23.64 -14.37
CA ALA A 551 1.09 -24.84 -13.78
C ALA A 551 2.58 -24.62 -13.43
N PRO A 552 3.02 -24.90 -12.17
CA PRO A 552 4.38 -24.63 -11.74
C PRO A 552 5.41 -25.36 -12.61
N PRO A 553 6.49 -24.70 -13.03
CA PRO A 553 7.49 -25.32 -13.90
C PRO A 553 8.37 -26.36 -13.19
N TYR A 554 8.37 -26.39 -11.83
CA TYR A 554 9.09 -27.37 -11.02
C TYR A 554 8.21 -27.96 -9.92
N TYR A 555 8.65 -29.06 -9.29
CA TYR A 555 7.87 -29.77 -8.27
C TYR A 555 7.92 -29.06 -6.93
N ILE A 556 6.81 -29.05 -6.23
CA ILE A 556 6.73 -28.66 -4.82
C ILE A 556 7.12 -29.84 -3.94
N THR A 557 6.68 -31.04 -4.32
CA THR A 557 6.91 -32.29 -3.58
C THR A 557 7.36 -33.38 -4.53
N ASP A 558 8.33 -34.22 -4.12
CA ASP A 558 8.77 -35.42 -4.80
C ASP A 558 8.46 -36.64 -3.92
N ARG A 559 7.64 -37.54 -4.39
CA ARG A 559 7.43 -38.83 -3.75
C ARG A 559 8.51 -39.86 -4.21
N PRO A 560 9.25 -40.46 -3.31
CA PRO A 560 9.14 -40.58 -1.86
C PRO A 560 10.04 -39.59 -1.07
N ASN A 561 10.65 -38.63 -1.71
CA ASN A 561 11.68 -37.78 -1.08
C ASN A 561 11.16 -36.58 -0.30
N GLY A 562 9.88 -36.23 -0.46
CA GLY A 562 9.25 -35.13 0.25
C GLY A 562 9.50 -33.78 -0.39
N ASN A 563 9.79 -32.76 0.44
CA ASN A 563 9.96 -31.36 0.01
C ASN A 563 11.13 -31.20 -0.98
N GLU A 564 10.89 -30.48 -2.07
CA GLU A 564 11.88 -30.18 -3.10
C GLU A 564 12.52 -28.77 -2.96
N SER A 565 12.42 -28.16 -1.79
CA SER A 565 12.90 -26.79 -1.53
C SER A 565 12.20 -25.69 -2.32
N THR A 566 11.12 -26.00 -3.01
CA THR A 566 10.39 -25.03 -3.83
C THR A 566 9.65 -24.03 -2.96
N GLN A 567 9.86 -22.75 -3.23
CA GLN A 567 9.19 -21.66 -2.55
C GLN A 567 8.57 -20.72 -3.59
N PHE A 568 7.49 -20.05 -3.18
CA PHE A 568 6.83 -19.00 -3.92
C PHE A 568 7.09 -17.68 -3.19
N VAL A 569 7.79 -16.76 -3.87
CA VAL A 569 8.27 -15.50 -3.31
C VAL A 569 8.28 -14.46 -4.42
N ASP A 570 7.80 -13.26 -4.19
CA ASP A 570 7.91 -12.16 -5.15
C ASP A 570 9.37 -11.68 -5.24
N LEU A 571 10.12 -12.24 -6.18
CA LEU A 571 11.57 -12.01 -6.32
C LEU A 571 11.91 -10.67 -6.98
N ASN A 572 11.03 -10.17 -7.82
CA ASN A 572 11.28 -8.97 -8.61
C ASN A 572 10.52 -7.73 -8.11
N GLY A 573 9.70 -7.91 -7.04
CA GLY A 573 8.92 -6.83 -6.42
C GLY A 573 7.73 -6.39 -7.26
N ASP A 574 7.22 -7.25 -8.14
CA ASP A 574 6.10 -6.91 -9.01
C ASP A 574 4.72 -7.17 -8.40
N GLY A 575 4.69 -7.82 -7.23
CA GLY A 575 3.48 -8.17 -6.51
C GLY A 575 2.91 -9.55 -6.88
N LEU A 576 3.57 -10.32 -7.75
CA LEU A 576 3.20 -11.70 -8.07
C LEU A 576 4.17 -12.69 -7.42
N PRO A 577 3.68 -13.84 -6.94
CA PRO A 577 4.58 -14.86 -6.40
C PRO A 577 5.35 -15.55 -7.53
N ASP A 578 6.67 -15.45 -7.47
CA ASP A 578 7.61 -16.15 -8.33
C ASP A 578 7.98 -17.52 -7.76
N LEU A 579 8.50 -18.43 -8.56
CA LEU A 579 8.90 -19.77 -8.12
C LEU A 579 10.42 -19.88 -8.08
N VAL A 580 10.95 -20.42 -6.98
CA VAL A 580 12.38 -20.60 -6.77
C VAL A 580 12.67 -21.91 -6.04
N TYR A 581 13.78 -22.56 -6.40
CA TYR A 581 14.31 -23.70 -5.67
C TYR A 581 15.84 -23.75 -5.71
N ASN A 582 16.43 -24.35 -4.68
CA ASN A 582 17.83 -24.77 -4.67
C ASN A 582 17.99 -25.97 -3.73
N LEU A 583 18.22 -27.13 -4.32
CA LEU A 583 18.24 -28.42 -3.65
C LEU A 583 19.60 -29.12 -3.78
N TRP A 584 20.14 -29.60 -2.65
CA TRP A 584 21.28 -30.51 -2.64
C TRP A 584 20.83 -31.94 -2.33
N ILE A 585 21.30 -32.92 -3.15
CA ILE A 585 20.93 -34.31 -2.99
C ILE A 585 22.11 -35.28 -2.76
N GLY A 586 23.32 -34.74 -2.48
CA GLY A 586 24.49 -35.53 -2.15
C GLY A 586 25.31 -36.04 -3.34
N ASP A 587 24.91 -35.76 -4.57
CA ASP A 587 25.57 -36.23 -5.81
C ASP A 587 26.56 -35.23 -6.39
N GLY A 588 26.79 -34.10 -5.72
CA GLY A 588 27.69 -33.03 -6.19
C GLY A 588 27.12 -32.13 -7.32
N VAL A 589 25.88 -32.38 -7.74
CA VAL A 589 25.20 -31.60 -8.78
C VAL A 589 24.35 -30.48 -8.16
N LEU A 590 24.60 -29.26 -8.58
CA LEU A 590 23.81 -28.09 -8.18
C LEU A 590 22.47 -28.08 -8.93
N ARG A 591 21.37 -28.20 -8.18
CA ARG A 591 20.02 -28.13 -8.71
C ARG A 591 19.36 -26.87 -8.21
N ARG A 592 19.34 -25.83 -9.03
CA ARG A 592 18.73 -24.55 -8.71
C ARG A 592 18.18 -23.86 -9.95
N ASN A 593 17.06 -23.15 -9.79
CA ASN A 593 16.53 -22.24 -10.79
C ASN A 593 15.51 -21.30 -10.15
N ALA A 594 15.05 -20.33 -10.92
CA ALA A 594 13.94 -19.48 -10.61
C ALA A 594 13.11 -19.20 -11.87
N TRP A 595 11.83 -18.95 -11.68
CA TRP A 595 10.90 -18.54 -12.73
C TRP A 595 10.07 -17.36 -12.20
N LEU A 596 10.00 -16.30 -12.99
CA LEU A 596 9.14 -15.17 -12.71
C LEU A 596 7.73 -15.46 -13.20
N ASN A 597 6.75 -15.16 -12.37
CA ASN A 597 5.34 -15.11 -12.74
C ASN A 597 5.08 -13.83 -13.52
N THR A 598 4.45 -13.94 -14.68
CA THR A 598 4.14 -12.79 -15.54
C THR A 598 2.67 -12.37 -15.47
N GLY A 599 1.90 -12.98 -14.55
CA GLY A 599 0.44 -12.82 -14.51
C GLY A 599 -0.30 -13.55 -15.64
N THR A 600 0.44 -14.31 -16.46
CA THR A 600 -0.11 -15.13 -17.56
C THR A 600 0.64 -16.45 -17.73
N GLY A 601 1.55 -16.76 -16.83
CA GLY A 601 2.40 -17.95 -16.84
C GLY A 601 3.81 -17.64 -16.34
N TRP A 602 4.76 -18.51 -16.64
CA TRP A 602 6.10 -18.51 -16.06
C TRP A 602 7.18 -18.23 -17.10
N VAL A 603 8.16 -17.39 -16.74
CA VAL A 603 9.37 -17.13 -17.53
C VAL A 603 10.60 -17.51 -16.72
N GLU A 604 11.48 -18.33 -17.28
CA GLU A 604 12.72 -18.77 -16.63
C GLU A 604 13.65 -17.58 -16.37
N ALA A 605 14.15 -17.46 -15.13
CA ALA A 605 14.98 -16.35 -14.66
C ALA A 605 16.11 -16.84 -13.75
N PRO A 606 17.12 -17.56 -14.30
CA PRO A 606 18.16 -18.21 -13.50
C PRO A 606 19.04 -17.24 -12.69
N ALA A 607 19.04 -15.95 -13.02
CA ALA A 607 19.74 -14.92 -12.25
C ALA A 607 19.18 -14.78 -10.82
N TYR A 608 17.90 -15.10 -10.62
CA TYR A 608 17.25 -15.12 -9.32
C TYR A 608 17.37 -16.48 -8.58
N ALA A 609 18.01 -17.48 -9.17
CA ALA A 609 18.21 -18.74 -8.48
C ALA A 609 19.03 -18.51 -7.20
N PRO A 610 18.58 -19.02 -6.02
CA PRO A 610 19.27 -18.81 -4.76
C PRO A 610 20.75 -19.19 -4.83
N PRO A 611 21.65 -18.36 -4.30
CA PRO A 611 23.10 -18.61 -4.38
C PRO A 611 23.56 -19.84 -3.57
N TYR A 612 22.75 -20.26 -2.60
CA TYR A 612 23.01 -21.41 -1.74
C TYR A 612 21.78 -22.30 -1.61
N TYR A 613 21.98 -23.54 -1.10
CA TYR A 613 20.90 -24.52 -0.93
C TYR A 613 19.84 -24.03 0.05
N LEU A 614 18.58 -24.13 -0.33
CA LEU A 614 17.45 -23.91 0.57
C LEU A 614 17.18 -25.16 1.41
N TRP A 615 17.47 -26.34 0.84
CA TRP A 615 17.23 -27.64 1.44
C TRP A 615 18.28 -28.67 1.00
N SER A 616 18.58 -29.64 1.87
CA SER A 616 19.50 -30.74 1.58
C SER A 616 18.85 -32.06 1.93
N ARG A 617 18.70 -32.97 0.96
CA ARG A 617 18.20 -34.31 1.21
C ARG A 617 19.17 -35.07 2.18
N GLY A 618 18.63 -35.53 3.31
CA GLY A 618 19.37 -36.22 4.37
C GLY A 618 19.99 -35.31 5.44
N TYR A 619 19.89 -33.98 5.28
CA TYR A 619 20.33 -32.99 6.29
C TYR A 619 19.27 -31.92 6.58
N ASP A 620 18.17 -31.92 5.84
CA ASP A 620 17.00 -31.04 5.99
C ASP A 620 17.25 -29.53 5.80
N ASP A 621 16.85 -28.67 6.73
CA ASP A 621 16.91 -27.21 6.62
C ASP A 621 18.35 -26.69 6.66
N GLU A 622 18.70 -25.82 5.72
CA GLU A 622 20.02 -25.15 5.63
C GLU A 622 20.06 -23.81 6.38
N GLY A 623 19.03 -23.50 7.16
CA GLY A 623 18.91 -22.24 7.90
C GLY A 623 18.74 -21.03 6.98
N MET A 624 18.17 -21.23 5.81
CA MET A 624 17.91 -20.17 4.81
C MET A 624 16.52 -19.60 5.01
N LYS A 625 16.39 -18.25 4.96
CA LYS A 625 15.11 -17.55 4.97
C LYS A 625 15.10 -16.42 3.95
N PHE A 626 13.96 -16.26 3.27
CA PHE A 626 13.67 -15.07 2.48
C PHE A 626 13.08 -14.00 3.41
N VAL A 627 13.68 -12.82 3.43
CA VAL A 627 13.27 -11.70 4.27
C VAL A 627 13.84 -10.40 3.70
N ASP A 628 13.06 -9.33 3.69
CA ASP A 628 13.56 -7.99 3.35
C ASP A 628 14.40 -7.46 4.53
N VAL A 629 15.73 -7.67 4.47
CA VAL A 629 16.63 -7.30 5.56
C VAL A 629 17.17 -5.87 5.42
N ASN A 630 17.03 -5.25 4.25
CA ASN A 630 17.50 -3.89 3.99
C ASN A 630 16.37 -2.84 3.89
N GLY A 631 15.10 -3.26 3.93
CA GLY A 631 13.93 -2.38 3.87
C GLY A 631 13.63 -1.85 2.46
N ASP A 632 14.06 -2.55 1.41
CA ASP A 632 13.84 -2.09 0.04
C ASP A 632 12.56 -2.67 -0.60
N GLY A 633 11.84 -3.53 0.10
CA GLY A 633 10.63 -4.19 -0.37
C GLY A 633 10.87 -5.40 -1.26
N LEU A 634 12.12 -5.83 -1.43
CA LEU A 634 12.47 -7.08 -2.10
C LEU A 634 12.88 -8.13 -1.06
N PRO A 635 12.51 -9.39 -1.24
CA PRO A 635 12.96 -10.46 -0.36
C PRO A 635 14.44 -10.75 -0.57
N ASP A 636 15.24 -10.53 0.47
CA ASP A 636 16.65 -10.91 0.54
C ASP A 636 16.80 -12.35 1.05
N LEU A 637 18.01 -12.90 0.99
CA LEU A 637 18.33 -14.20 1.56
C LEU A 637 19.28 -14.04 2.75
N VAL A 638 18.90 -14.61 3.88
CA VAL A 638 19.76 -14.76 5.05
C VAL A 638 19.96 -16.24 5.38
N ARG A 639 21.16 -16.60 5.84
CA ARG A 639 21.50 -17.94 6.28
C ARG A 639 22.09 -17.90 7.68
N GLY A 640 21.54 -18.72 8.56
CA GLY A 640 22.05 -18.93 9.91
C GLY A 640 22.06 -20.43 10.24
N LEU A 641 23.22 -21.09 10.07
CA LEU A 641 23.36 -22.52 10.32
C LEU A 641 24.50 -22.79 11.27
N TRP A 642 24.28 -23.68 12.26
CA TRP A 642 25.30 -24.34 13.02
C TRP A 642 25.45 -25.79 12.53
N ALA A 643 26.63 -26.18 12.06
CA ALA A 643 26.94 -27.53 11.61
C ALA A 643 28.43 -27.83 11.89
N ASN A 644 28.80 -28.12 13.15
CA ASN A 644 30.18 -28.20 13.62
C ASN A 644 30.98 -26.89 13.44
N GLY A 645 30.31 -25.77 13.33
CA GLY A 645 30.79 -24.42 13.10
C GLY A 645 29.66 -23.50 12.69
N GLN A 646 29.88 -22.20 12.81
CA GLN A 646 28.88 -21.21 12.40
C GLN A 646 29.01 -20.90 10.90
N TYR A 647 27.88 -20.92 10.18
CA TYR A 647 27.75 -20.53 8.78
C TYR A 647 26.71 -19.43 8.69
N MET A 648 27.18 -18.18 8.71
CA MET A 648 26.35 -16.98 8.65
C MET A 648 26.63 -16.23 7.36
N SER A 649 25.61 -15.94 6.60
CA SER A 649 25.72 -15.18 5.35
C SER A 649 24.41 -14.49 4.98
N ALA A 650 24.50 -13.49 4.14
CA ALA A 650 23.34 -12.81 3.56
C ALA A 650 23.62 -12.41 2.11
N TRP A 651 22.56 -12.33 1.33
CA TRP A 651 22.58 -11.86 -0.05
C TRP A 651 21.40 -10.94 -0.26
N LEU A 652 21.68 -9.71 -0.73
CA LEU A 652 20.63 -8.77 -1.10
C LEU A 652 20.12 -9.06 -2.50
N ASN A 653 18.81 -8.99 -2.63
CA ASN A 653 18.13 -9.00 -3.91
C ASN A 653 18.21 -7.60 -4.55
N THR A 654 18.71 -7.52 -5.76
CA THR A 654 18.89 -6.25 -6.49
C THR A 654 17.75 -5.94 -7.47
N GLY A 655 16.68 -6.77 -7.47
CA GLY A 655 15.67 -6.75 -8.52
C GLY A 655 16.15 -7.31 -9.87
N SER A 656 17.34 -7.91 -9.89
CA SER A 656 17.94 -8.56 -11.10
C SER A 656 18.83 -9.76 -10.75
N GLY A 657 18.87 -10.15 -9.48
CA GLY A 657 19.68 -11.24 -8.94
C GLY A 657 20.27 -10.88 -7.58
N TRP A 658 21.25 -11.66 -7.13
CA TRP A 658 21.79 -11.64 -5.77
C TRP A 658 23.17 -11.02 -5.68
N VAL A 659 23.40 -10.22 -4.63
CA VAL A 659 24.71 -9.67 -4.26
C VAL A 659 25.02 -10.06 -2.81
N GLU A 660 26.16 -10.67 -2.56
CA GLU A 660 26.60 -11.04 -1.22
C GLU A 660 26.76 -9.78 -0.33
N ALA A 661 26.21 -9.82 0.90
CA ALA A 661 26.18 -8.70 1.82
C ALA A 661 26.37 -9.20 3.27
N PRO A 662 27.62 -9.54 3.64
CA PRO A 662 27.92 -10.16 4.93
C PRO A 662 27.56 -9.30 6.15
N GLU A 663 27.44 -7.98 5.98
CA GLU A 663 26.99 -7.06 7.01
C GLU A 663 25.53 -7.27 7.45
N TYR A 664 24.74 -8.01 6.65
CA TYR A 664 23.37 -8.42 6.95
C TYR A 664 23.26 -9.86 7.44
N ALA A 665 24.38 -10.57 7.55
CA ALA A 665 24.37 -11.94 8.05
C ALA A 665 23.76 -11.99 9.47
N PRO A 666 22.86 -12.96 9.75
CA PRO A 666 22.21 -13.07 11.06
C PRO A 666 23.24 -13.24 12.18
N PRO A 667 23.06 -12.60 13.34
CA PRO A 667 24.01 -12.73 14.48
C PRO A 667 23.87 -14.06 15.22
N TYR A 668 22.81 -14.82 14.98
CA TYR A 668 22.56 -16.15 15.56
C TYR A 668 22.01 -17.12 14.49
N TYR A 669 22.21 -18.43 14.72
CA TYR A 669 21.77 -19.44 13.77
C TYR A 669 20.25 -19.71 13.85
N ILE A 670 19.67 -19.98 12.71
CA ILE A 670 18.26 -20.32 12.52
C ILE A 670 18.07 -21.82 12.74
N THR A 671 19.05 -22.60 12.27
CA THR A 671 19.05 -24.07 12.34
C THR A 671 20.36 -24.57 12.96
N ASP A 672 20.29 -25.55 13.87
CA ASP A 672 21.43 -26.25 14.48
C ASP A 672 21.37 -27.74 14.11
N ARG A 673 22.35 -28.23 13.38
CA ARG A 673 22.51 -29.65 13.12
C ARG A 673 23.23 -30.33 14.28
N PRO A 674 22.69 -31.41 14.85
CA PRO A 674 21.56 -32.24 14.39
C PRO A 674 20.21 -31.91 15.05
N TYR A 675 20.08 -30.80 15.74
CA TYR A 675 18.90 -30.50 16.58
C TYR A 675 17.75 -29.83 15.80
N GLY A 676 18.00 -29.35 14.57
CA GLY A 676 16.97 -28.70 13.74
C GLY A 676 16.72 -27.26 14.10
N ASN A 677 15.47 -26.85 14.19
CA ASN A 677 15.07 -25.46 14.49
C ASN A 677 15.53 -25.02 15.88
N GLU A 678 16.07 -23.79 15.98
CA GLU A 678 16.53 -23.19 17.23
C GLU A 678 15.53 -22.21 17.86
N GLY A 679 14.30 -22.20 17.37
CA GLY A 679 13.30 -21.25 17.83
C GLY A 679 13.62 -19.80 17.43
N THR A 680 14.50 -19.61 16.45
CA THR A 680 14.83 -18.30 15.91
C THR A 680 13.70 -17.78 15.04
N GLN A 681 13.29 -16.54 15.30
CA GLN A 681 12.28 -15.84 14.52
C GLN A 681 12.88 -14.55 13.97
N LEU A 682 12.52 -14.25 12.74
CA LEU A 682 12.78 -12.99 12.07
C LEU A 682 11.47 -12.20 12.06
N VAL A 683 11.39 -11.14 12.87
CA VAL A 683 10.16 -10.39 13.13
C VAL A 683 10.50 -8.97 13.56
N ASP A 684 9.69 -7.98 13.18
CA ASP A 684 9.82 -6.60 13.64
C ASP A 684 9.39 -6.50 15.12
N ILE A 685 10.36 -6.60 16.05
CA ILE A 685 10.07 -6.66 17.49
C ILE A 685 9.90 -5.28 18.11
N ASP A 686 10.36 -4.22 17.47
CA ASP A 686 10.24 -2.86 17.99
C ASP A 686 9.32 -1.96 17.17
N GLY A 687 8.71 -2.52 16.13
CA GLY A 687 7.67 -1.85 15.35
C GLY A 687 8.21 -0.72 14.46
N ASP A 688 9.49 -0.76 14.08
CA ASP A 688 10.08 0.27 13.24
C ASP A 688 9.93 -0.01 11.72
N GLY A 689 9.41 -1.18 11.37
CA GLY A 689 9.21 -1.64 10.00
C GLY A 689 10.39 -2.43 9.44
N MET A 690 11.43 -2.70 10.26
CA MET A 690 12.57 -3.53 9.88
C MET A 690 12.49 -4.89 10.58
N VAL A 691 12.96 -5.92 9.91
CA VAL A 691 12.92 -7.27 10.48
C VAL A 691 14.08 -7.46 11.43
N ASP A 692 13.76 -7.78 12.67
CA ASP A 692 14.70 -8.09 13.77
C ASP A 692 14.88 -9.60 13.94
N LEU A 693 15.84 -10.01 14.77
CA LEU A 693 16.07 -11.40 15.11
C LEU A 693 15.88 -11.65 16.59
N ILE A 694 15.02 -12.62 16.93
CA ILE A 694 14.82 -13.08 18.31
C ILE A 694 14.93 -14.59 18.39
N TYR A 695 15.37 -15.10 19.51
CA TYR A 695 15.36 -16.53 19.80
C TYR A 695 15.26 -16.80 21.30
N ASN A 696 14.71 -17.94 21.64
CA ASN A 696 14.75 -18.53 22.98
C ASN A 696 14.58 -20.04 22.89
N VAL A 697 15.63 -20.78 23.21
CA VAL A 697 15.66 -22.25 23.09
C VAL A 697 16.08 -22.89 24.40
N TRP A 698 15.38 -23.93 24.79
CA TRP A 698 15.80 -24.84 25.86
C TRP A 698 16.71 -25.94 25.30
N VAL A 699 17.91 -26.08 25.80
CA VAL A 699 18.93 -27.00 25.25
C VAL A 699 19.12 -28.28 26.04
N GLY A 700 18.33 -28.55 27.10
CA GLY A 700 18.36 -29.77 27.87
C GLY A 700 19.46 -29.87 28.94
N ASP A 701 20.32 -28.88 29.07
CA ASP A 701 21.41 -28.79 30.05
C ASP A 701 21.03 -28.00 31.32
N GLY A 702 19.73 -27.71 31.47
CA GLY A 702 19.21 -26.85 32.54
C GLY A 702 19.34 -25.36 32.23
N LEU A 703 19.86 -25.00 31.05
CA LEU A 703 20.05 -23.63 30.58
C LEU A 703 19.12 -23.32 29.40
N THR A 704 18.62 -22.10 29.43
CA THR A 704 17.92 -21.49 28.31
C THR A 704 18.87 -20.53 27.60
N ARG A 705 18.98 -20.66 26.28
CA ARG A 705 19.72 -19.72 25.45
C ARG A 705 18.72 -18.78 24.80
N LYS A 706 18.89 -17.49 25.01
CA LYS A 706 18.00 -16.47 24.44
C LYS A 706 18.73 -15.20 24.07
N GLY A 707 18.21 -14.49 23.09
CA GLY A 707 18.71 -13.20 22.64
C GLY A 707 17.74 -12.48 21.72
N ALA A 708 18.04 -11.23 21.49
CA ALA A 708 17.38 -10.40 20.51
C ALA A 708 18.37 -9.43 19.89
N TRP A 709 18.27 -9.17 18.62
CA TRP A 709 19.03 -8.16 17.89
C TRP A 709 18.10 -7.35 17.01
N LEU A 710 18.23 -6.03 17.12
CA LEU A 710 17.50 -5.08 16.27
C LEU A 710 18.28 -4.82 14.99
N ASN A 711 17.60 -4.83 13.86
CA ASN A 711 18.14 -4.46 12.58
C ASN A 711 17.89 -2.97 12.35
N LYS A 712 18.86 -2.11 12.68
CA LYS A 712 18.76 -0.66 12.54
C LYS A 712 19.42 -0.21 11.26
N ARG A 713 18.66 0.45 10.41
CA ARG A 713 19.11 0.96 9.10
C ARG A 713 18.63 2.39 8.87
N ALA A 714 19.30 3.06 7.92
CA ALA A 714 18.79 4.32 7.40
C ALA A 714 17.55 4.05 6.53
N SER A 715 16.63 4.97 6.53
CA SER A 715 15.58 5.00 5.51
C SER A 715 15.97 5.94 4.37
N ASP A 716 15.43 5.68 3.18
CA ASP A 716 15.63 6.56 2.01
C ASP A 716 14.62 7.75 2.00
N ARG A 717 13.91 8.00 3.11
CA ARG A 717 13.01 9.15 3.23
C ARG A 717 13.77 10.45 3.33
N VAL A 718 13.24 11.50 2.71
CA VAL A 718 13.81 12.85 2.83
C VAL A 718 13.64 13.35 4.26
N ALA A 719 14.74 13.56 4.95
CA ALA A 719 14.80 14.11 6.30
C ALA A 719 15.17 15.60 6.33
N SER A 720 15.79 16.12 5.27
CA SER A 720 16.11 17.55 5.20
C SER A 720 15.93 18.11 3.78
N ILE A 721 15.39 19.32 3.73
CA ILE A 721 15.12 20.08 2.50
C ILE A 721 15.75 21.45 2.66
N SER A 722 16.69 21.82 1.80
CA SER A 722 17.25 23.16 1.74
C SER A 722 16.77 23.85 0.46
N ASN A 723 16.16 25.01 0.58
CA ASN A 723 15.56 25.74 -0.56
C ASN A 723 16.57 26.58 -1.38
N GLY A 724 17.88 26.45 -1.11
CA GLY A 724 18.91 27.22 -1.76
C GLY A 724 19.07 28.67 -1.28
N ALA A 725 18.11 29.20 -0.52
CA ALA A 725 18.17 30.55 0.09
C ALA A 725 18.55 30.51 1.59
N GLY A 726 19.01 29.36 2.08
CA GLY A 726 19.42 29.18 3.48
C GLY A 726 18.32 28.71 4.43
N VAL A 727 17.07 28.57 3.96
CA VAL A 727 16.01 27.96 4.75
C VAL A 727 16.09 26.45 4.65
N VAL A 728 16.18 25.79 5.79
CA VAL A 728 16.25 24.32 5.90
C VAL A 728 15.03 23.84 6.68
N THR A 729 14.31 22.88 6.10
CA THR A 729 13.25 22.13 6.78
C THR A 729 13.78 20.75 7.11
N THR A 730 13.77 20.38 8.39
CA THR A 730 14.16 19.04 8.87
C THR A 730 12.90 18.30 9.31
N VAL A 731 12.77 17.04 8.91
CA VAL A 731 11.63 16.17 9.19
C VAL A 731 12.08 14.96 9.99
N THR A 732 11.33 14.63 11.04
CA THR A 732 11.56 13.41 11.84
C THR A 732 10.34 12.51 11.69
N TYR A 733 10.57 11.23 11.47
CA TYR A 733 9.54 10.21 11.32
C TYR A 733 9.50 9.26 12.51
N LYS A 734 8.34 8.70 12.76
CA LYS A 734 8.13 7.63 13.73
C LYS A 734 7.03 6.68 13.24
N SER A 735 7.11 5.43 13.67
CA SER A 735 6.10 4.42 13.39
C SER A 735 4.79 4.68 14.16
N LEU A 736 3.66 4.24 13.62
CA LEU A 736 2.38 4.22 14.36
C LEU A 736 2.39 3.27 15.57
N THR A 737 3.39 2.40 15.70
CA THR A 737 3.61 1.56 16.88
C THR A 737 4.17 2.35 18.07
N ASP A 738 4.72 3.58 17.83
CA ASP A 738 5.17 4.47 18.90
C ASP A 738 3.97 5.23 19.53
N SER A 739 3.62 4.86 20.75
CA SER A 739 2.51 5.48 21.51
C SER A 739 2.69 6.97 21.80
N ASN A 740 3.90 7.53 21.64
CA ASN A 740 4.12 8.98 21.76
C ASN A 740 3.67 9.75 20.51
N VAL A 741 3.35 9.06 19.41
CA VAL A 741 2.95 9.66 18.12
C VAL A 741 1.55 9.24 17.74
N TYR A 742 1.14 8.03 18.10
CA TYR A 742 -0.14 7.48 17.68
C TYR A 742 -0.91 6.85 18.82
N ALA A 743 -2.22 7.05 18.81
CA ALA A 743 -3.16 6.34 19.67
C ALA A 743 -4.17 5.56 18.81
N ARG A 744 -4.18 4.22 18.95
CA ARG A 744 -5.13 3.35 18.26
C ARG A 744 -6.58 3.69 18.65
N GLY A 745 -7.49 3.59 17.71
CA GLY A 745 -8.94 3.61 17.96
C GLY A 745 -9.44 2.32 18.61
N SER A 746 -10.72 2.28 18.88
CA SER A 746 -11.39 1.09 19.38
C SER A 746 -12.85 1.06 18.92
N GLY A 747 -13.44 -0.13 18.94
CA GLY A 747 -14.87 -0.31 18.67
C GLY A 747 -15.25 -0.31 17.19
N SER A 748 -14.29 -0.52 16.29
CA SER A 748 -14.59 -0.87 14.90
C SER A 748 -15.25 -2.24 14.83
N ALA A 749 -16.02 -2.46 13.79
CA ALA A 749 -16.64 -3.74 13.48
C ALA A 749 -16.56 -3.97 11.97
N TYR A 750 -16.45 -5.22 11.59
CA TYR A 750 -16.45 -5.64 10.19
C TYR A 750 -17.51 -4.87 9.37
N PRO A 751 -17.13 -4.34 8.19
CA PRO A 751 -15.86 -4.52 7.47
C PRO A 751 -14.79 -3.44 7.73
N VAL A 752 -14.86 -2.74 8.84
CA VAL A 752 -13.90 -1.67 9.21
C VAL A 752 -13.09 -2.10 10.42
N ASN A 753 -11.75 -2.00 10.29
CA ASN A 753 -10.78 -2.32 11.35
C ASN A 753 -10.12 -1.06 11.90
N ASP A 754 -9.90 -1.02 13.23
CA ASP A 754 -8.94 -0.11 13.85
C ASP A 754 -7.53 -0.66 13.63
N ILE A 755 -6.65 0.11 13.02
CA ILE A 755 -5.31 -0.35 12.62
C ILE A 755 -4.20 0.33 13.42
N GLN A 756 -3.17 -0.43 13.75
CA GLN A 756 -1.88 0.03 14.23
C GLN A 756 -0.82 -0.86 13.59
N VAL A 757 0.02 -0.29 12.74
CA VAL A 757 1.00 -1.00 11.91
C VAL A 757 2.29 -0.17 11.86
N PRO A 758 3.45 -0.74 11.48
CA PRO A 758 4.71 -0.01 11.40
C PRO A 758 4.75 1.00 10.20
N LEU A 759 3.68 1.77 10.02
CA LEU A 759 3.61 2.86 9.06
C LEU A 759 4.31 4.10 9.61
N GLN A 760 5.28 4.61 8.88
CA GLN A 760 6.03 5.80 9.28
C GLN A 760 5.27 7.08 8.95
N VAL A 761 5.10 7.94 9.96
CA VAL A 761 4.46 9.26 9.86
C VAL A 761 5.40 10.34 10.38
N VAL A 762 5.15 11.58 9.99
CA VAL A 762 5.91 12.73 10.51
C VAL A 762 5.58 12.92 11.99
N SER A 763 6.58 12.77 12.85
CA SER A 763 6.45 13.07 14.28
C SER A 763 6.75 14.53 14.59
N SER A 764 7.68 15.14 13.83
CA SER A 764 7.97 16.58 13.93
C SER A 764 8.57 17.13 12.64
N ALA A 765 8.39 18.44 12.43
CA ALA A 765 9.06 19.19 11.38
C ALA A 765 9.61 20.50 11.96
N SER A 766 10.86 20.82 11.64
CA SER A 766 11.53 22.05 12.06
C SER A 766 11.97 22.84 10.84
N THR A 767 11.57 24.10 10.75
CA THR A 767 11.98 24.97 9.65
C THR A 767 12.81 26.13 10.19
N SER A 768 14.01 26.33 9.65
CA SER A 768 14.88 27.44 10.01
C SER A 768 14.29 28.77 9.53
N ASP A 769 14.50 29.85 10.29
CA ASP A 769 14.06 31.19 9.91
C ASP A 769 15.07 31.94 9.02
N GLY A 770 16.21 31.31 8.71
CA GLY A 770 17.30 31.87 7.91
C GLY A 770 18.21 32.86 8.64
N ILE A 771 17.96 33.14 9.93
CA ILE A 771 18.75 34.08 10.77
C ILE A 771 19.28 33.42 12.04
N GLY A 772 19.25 32.11 12.13
CA GLY A 772 19.80 31.32 13.25
C GLY A 772 18.77 30.73 14.20
N GLY A 773 17.49 31.04 14.04
CA GLY A 773 16.38 30.41 14.76
C GLY A 773 15.71 29.30 13.94
N SER A 774 14.81 28.57 14.59
CA SER A 774 13.97 27.55 13.92
C SER A 774 12.59 27.45 14.59
N ARG A 775 11.60 27.04 13.81
CA ARG A 775 10.24 26.77 14.28
C ARG A 775 9.96 25.28 14.18
N LEU A 776 9.76 24.67 15.34
CA LEU A 776 9.45 23.25 15.47
C LEU A 776 7.92 23.06 15.64
N THR A 777 7.37 22.14 14.85
CA THR A 777 6.00 21.66 15.02
C THR A 777 6.04 20.14 15.24
N SER A 778 5.37 19.66 16.26
CA SER A 778 5.20 18.23 16.55
C SER A 778 3.77 17.78 16.19
N TYR A 779 3.64 16.50 15.77
CA TYR A 779 2.39 15.91 15.29
C TYR A 779 2.00 14.70 16.11
N LEU A 780 0.69 14.54 16.35
CA LEU A 780 0.07 13.38 16.96
C LEU A 780 -1.11 12.92 16.10
N TYR A 781 -1.29 11.63 16.01
CA TYR A 781 -2.33 10.99 15.22
C TYR A 781 -3.17 10.06 16.08
N SER A 782 -4.44 9.87 15.73
CA SER A 782 -5.25 8.87 16.43
C SER A 782 -6.32 8.25 15.54
N GLY A 783 -6.71 7.02 15.88
CA GLY A 783 -7.85 6.32 15.33
C GLY A 783 -7.76 6.06 13.83
N ALA A 784 -6.64 5.54 13.34
CA ALA A 784 -6.51 5.07 11.97
C ALA A 784 -7.44 3.89 11.72
N LYS A 785 -8.13 3.88 10.58
CA LYS A 785 -9.04 2.81 10.18
C LYS A 785 -8.79 2.35 8.75
N ALA A 786 -9.14 1.07 8.49
CA ALA A 786 -9.15 0.49 7.16
C ALA A 786 -10.47 -0.24 6.90
N HIS A 787 -10.92 -0.23 5.64
CA HIS A 787 -12.08 -0.98 5.19
C HIS A 787 -11.63 -2.17 4.36
N ILE A 788 -11.76 -3.38 4.90
CA ILE A 788 -11.13 -4.61 4.35
C ILE A 788 -11.81 -5.13 3.07
N GLN A 789 -13.04 -4.73 2.79
CA GLN A 789 -13.76 -5.09 1.56
C GLN A 789 -13.38 -4.23 0.34
N GLY A 790 -12.21 -3.61 0.34
CA GLY A 790 -11.68 -2.82 -0.79
C GLY A 790 -11.89 -1.32 -0.68
N GLY A 791 -12.40 -0.79 0.45
CA GLY A 791 -12.45 0.65 0.71
C GLY A 791 -11.10 1.25 1.09
N GLY A 792 -10.12 0.40 1.45
CA GLY A 792 -8.75 0.79 1.75
C GLY A 792 -8.59 1.61 3.03
N PHE A 793 -7.53 2.43 3.11
CA PHE A 793 -7.24 3.27 4.27
C PHE A 793 -8.25 4.43 4.37
N LEU A 794 -8.94 4.51 5.49
CA LEU A 794 -9.97 5.53 5.76
C LEU A 794 -9.42 6.81 6.41
N GLY A 795 -8.10 6.87 6.63
CA GLY A 795 -7.43 7.99 7.28
C GLY A 795 -7.41 7.91 8.80
N PHE A 796 -6.79 8.91 9.41
CA PHE A 796 -6.82 9.12 10.86
C PHE A 796 -8.13 9.77 11.28
N ARG A 797 -8.63 9.42 12.46
CA ARG A 797 -9.75 10.12 13.08
C ARG A 797 -9.35 11.54 13.44
N THR A 798 -8.15 11.72 14.03
CA THR A 798 -7.65 13.05 14.43
C THR A 798 -6.17 13.19 14.06
N VAL A 799 -5.83 14.36 13.55
CA VAL A 799 -4.45 14.84 13.37
C VAL A 799 -4.28 16.13 14.16
N GLN A 800 -3.30 16.16 15.05
CA GLN A 800 -2.97 17.32 15.88
C GLN A 800 -1.56 17.81 15.59
N ALA A 801 -1.39 19.10 15.38
CA ALA A 801 -0.12 19.80 15.28
C ALA A 801 0.07 20.73 16.50
N THR A 802 1.26 20.72 17.09
CA THR A 802 1.63 21.59 18.22
C THR A 802 2.86 22.43 17.86
N ASP A 803 2.72 23.73 17.88
CA ASP A 803 3.85 24.65 17.72
C ASP A 803 4.67 24.69 19.03
N ALA A 804 5.96 24.35 18.97
CA ALA A 804 6.78 24.21 20.16
C ALA A 804 7.12 25.53 20.86
N LEU A 805 7.04 26.66 20.15
CA LEU A 805 7.31 27.99 20.72
C LEU A 805 6.11 28.54 21.50
N THR A 806 4.93 28.49 20.88
CA THR A 806 3.70 29.04 21.44
C THR A 806 2.90 28.02 22.24
N LEU A 807 3.20 26.72 22.06
CA LEU A 807 2.46 25.57 22.58
C LEU A 807 0.98 25.56 22.14
N VAL A 808 0.68 26.33 21.08
CA VAL A 808 -0.64 26.31 20.45
C VAL A 808 -0.82 25.00 19.70
N LYS A 809 -1.98 24.37 19.91
CA LYS A 809 -2.38 23.12 19.29
C LYS A 809 -3.44 23.38 18.24
N SER A 810 -3.24 22.87 17.04
CA SER A 810 -4.26 22.81 16.00
C SER A 810 -4.65 21.35 15.77
N ALA A 811 -5.92 21.02 15.89
CA ALA A 811 -6.41 19.66 15.68
C ALA A 811 -7.51 19.63 14.63
N SER A 812 -7.47 18.61 13.78
CA SER A 812 -8.50 18.31 12.78
C SER A 812 -9.04 16.91 13.01
N THR A 813 -10.36 16.79 13.09
CA THR A 813 -11.07 15.52 13.22
C THR A 813 -11.84 15.25 11.93
N PHE A 814 -11.72 14.04 11.40
CA PHE A 814 -12.26 13.66 10.09
C PHE A 814 -13.35 12.61 10.21
N ARG A 815 -14.25 12.59 9.23
CA ARG A 815 -15.19 11.50 8.98
C ARG A 815 -14.43 10.30 8.39
N GLN A 816 -14.79 9.08 8.81
CA GLN A 816 -14.22 7.82 8.31
C GLN A 816 -15.30 6.89 7.75
N ASP A 817 -16.54 7.28 7.83
CA ASP A 817 -17.69 6.56 7.30
C ASP A 817 -17.95 6.93 5.83
N TYR A 818 -18.39 5.95 5.05
CA TYR A 818 -18.77 6.17 3.65
C TYR A 818 -20.09 6.94 3.54
N PRO A 819 -20.22 7.91 2.62
CA PRO A 819 -19.27 8.36 1.61
C PRO A 819 -18.39 9.55 2.06
N TYR A 820 -18.36 9.86 3.34
CA TYR A 820 -17.77 11.09 3.90
C TYR A 820 -16.28 10.97 4.27
N GLN A 821 -15.60 9.85 3.95
CA GLN A 821 -14.20 9.65 4.34
C GLN A 821 -13.32 10.84 3.94
N GLY A 822 -12.52 11.30 4.91
CA GLY A 822 -11.59 12.41 4.75
C GLY A 822 -12.22 13.81 4.84
N LEU A 823 -13.54 13.91 4.97
CA LEU A 823 -14.19 15.21 5.16
C LEU A 823 -13.99 15.70 6.61
N PRO A 824 -13.65 17.00 6.81
CA PRO A 824 -13.43 17.55 8.15
C PRO A 824 -14.76 17.63 8.93
N LEU A 825 -14.81 16.96 10.08
CA LEU A 825 -15.92 17.05 11.02
C LEU A 825 -15.74 18.23 11.97
N GLU A 826 -14.53 18.39 12.48
CA GLU A 826 -14.17 19.46 13.40
C GLU A 826 -12.74 19.93 13.18
N THR A 827 -12.49 21.22 13.31
CA THR A 827 -11.16 21.80 13.44
C THR A 827 -11.12 22.69 14.67
N SER A 828 -10.02 22.64 15.43
CA SER A 828 -9.86 23.48 16.63
C SER A 828 -8.44 23.99 16.77
N THR A 829 -8.32 25.18 17.37
CA THR A 829 -7.05 25.77 17.80
C THR A 829 -7.17 26.10 19.28
N THR A 830 -6.22 25.61 20.10
CA THR A 830 -6.22 25.77 21.55
C THR A 830 -4.88 26.25 22.05
N THR A 831 -4.89 27.07 23.12
CA THR A 831 -3.66 27.48 23.81
C THR A 831 -3.06 26.34 24.64
N SER A 832 -1.86 26.55 25.16
CA SER A 832 -1.18 25.61 26.07
C SER A 832 -1.98 25.30 27.36
N VAL A 833 -2.80 26.23 27.82
CA VAL A 833 -3.65 26.08 29.01
C VAL A 833 -5.06 25.53 28.69
N GLY A 834 -5.32 25.20 27.39
CA GLY A 834 -6.57 24.60 26.96
C GLY A 834 -7.70 25.56 26.57
N THR A 835 -7.44 26.89 26.53
CA THR A 835 -8.40 27.84 26.01
C THR A 835 -8.61 27.60 24.52
N VAL A 836 -9.87 27.42 24.10
CA VAL A 836 -10.25 27.25 22.69
C VAL A 836 -10.26 28.61 22.01
N LEU A 837 -9.24 28.91 21.18
CA LEU A 837 -9.18 30.13 20.38
C LEU A 837 -10.16 30.08 19.21
N SER A 838 -10.30 28.92 18.58
CA SER A 838 -11.24 28.68 17.50
C SER A 838 -11.64 27.22 17.47
N ARG A 839 -12.93 26.95 17.29
CA ARG A 839 -13.47 25.61 17.03
C ARG A 839 -14.54 25.72 15.97
N SER A 840 -14.36 24.99 14.87
CA SER A 840 -15.33 24.91 13.79
C SER A 840 -15.85 23.48 13.69
N THR A 841 -17.17 23.30 13.73
CA THR A 841 -17.83 21.99 13.55
C THR A 841 -18.67 22.02 12.28
N ASN A 842 -18.57 20.94 11.48
CA ASN A 842 -19.22 20.85 10.18
C ASN A 842 -20.27 19.74 10.16
N THR A 843 -21.42 20.03 9.57
CA THR A 843 -22.48 19.06 9.29
C THR A 843 -22.48 18.76 7.79
N TRP A 844 -22.40 17.49 7.45
CA TRP A 844 -22.41 16.99 6.10
C TRP A 844 -23.68 16.19 5.84
N THR A 845 -24.27 16.36 4.66
CA THR A 845 -25.44 15.61 4.19
C THR A 845 -25.10 14.91 2.90
N ASP A 846 -25.51 13.66 2.76
CA ASP A 846 -25.35 12.90 1.54
C ASP A 846 -26.70 12.75 0.82
N THR A 847 -26.65 12.90 -0.51
CA THR A 847 -27.76 12.57 -1.40
C THR A 847 -27.34 11.39 -2.27
N VAL A 848 -27.94 10.25 -2.01
CA VAL A 848 -27.75 9.07 -2.86
C VAL A 848 -28.50 9.26 -4.18
N LEU A 849 -27.74 9.24 -5.27
CA LEU A 849 -28.27 9.38 -6.62
C LEU A 849 -28.28 8.01 -7.29
N THR A 850 -29.44 7.61 -7.77
CA THR A 850 -29.65 6.31 -8.43
C THR A 850 -29.81 6.56 -9.92
N PRO A 851 -28.98 5.96 -10.80
CA PRO A 851 -29.16 6.01 -12.24
C PRO A 851 -30.50 5.42 -12.67
N ALA A 852 -30.93 5.73 -13.90
CA ALA A 852 -32.12 5.13 -14.50
C ALA A 852 -32.09 3.59 -14.44
N ALA A 853 -33.23 2.96 -14.30
CA ALA A 853 -33.37 1.52 -14.06
C ALA A 853 -32.55 0.66 -15.03
N GLY A 854 -31.76 -0.27 -14.50
CA GLY A 854 -30.96 -1.24 -15.26
C GLY A 854 -29.46 -0.95 -15.38
N THR A 855 -28.97 0.21 -14.93
CA THR A 855 -27.53 0.55 -15.04
C THR A 855 -26.67 0.13 -13.84
N GLY A 856 -27.28 -0.24 -12.70
CA GLY A 856 -26.63 -0.76 -11.48
C GLY A 856 -25.55 0.17 -10.93
N GLY A 857 -25.61 0.50 -9.69
CA GLY A 857 -24.66 1.38 -9.02
C GLY A 857 -25.33 2.62 -8.43
N LYS A 858 -24.70 3.20 -7.43
CA LYS A 858 -25.12 4.42 -6.77
C LYS A 858 -23.95 5.39 -6.80
N TYR A 859 -24.23 6.67 -6.88
CA TYR A 859 -23.22 7.69 -6.68
C TYR A 859 -23.71 8.71 -5.66
N HIS A 860 -22.77 9.36 -5.00
CA HIS A 860 -23.03 10.08 -3.77
C HIS A 860 -22.66 11.56 -3.91
N ARG A 861 -23.56 12.43 -3.47
CA ARG A 861 -23.33 13.86 -3.42
C ARG A 861 -23.30 14.30 -1.97
N SER A 862 -22.09 14.45 -1.44
CA SER A 862 -21.88 14.90 -0.08
C SER A 862 -21.67 16.42 -0.04
N GLU A 863 -22.50 17.14 0.71
CA GLU A 863 -22.56 18.59 0.78
C GLU A 863 -22.46 19.07 2.24
N MET A 864 -21.66 20.12 2.49
CA MET A 864 -21.56 20.73 3.80
C MET A 864 -22.73 21.69 4.02
N THR A 865 -23.73 21.26 4.79
CA THR A 865 -24.97 22.02 4.99
C THR A 865 -24.89 23.03 6.15
N GLN A 866 -23.97 22.80 7.11
CA GLN A 866 -23.75 23.74 8.19
C GLN A 866 -22.29 23.73 8.66
N SER A 867 -21.80 24.91 9.02
CA SER A 867 -20.54 25.11 9.75
C SER A 867 -20.77 26.07 10.89
N THR A 868 -20.39 25.70 12.12
CA THR A 868 -20.49 26.53 13.30
C THR A 868 -19.11 26.78 13.88
N THR A 869 -18.70 28.05 13.96
CA THR A 869 -17.41 28.46 14.52
C THR A 869 -17.64 29.25 15.81
N SER A 870 -16.98 28.84 16.88
CA SER A 870 -16.95 29.50 18.20
C SER A 870 -15.52 29.65 18.70
N GLY A 871 -15.26 30.49 19.65
CA GLY A 871 -13.92 30.66 20.22
C GLY A 871 -13.81 31.79 21.23
N HIS A 872 -12.58 32.05 21.62
CA HIS A 872 -12.21 33.13 22.55
C HIS A 872 -11.05 33.92 21.98
N ASP A 873 -10.96 35.18 22.35
CA ASP A 873 -9.74 35.95 22.15
C ASP A 873 -8.65 35.48 23.14
N LEU A 874 -7.42 35.96 22.94
CA LEU A 874 -6.27 35.58 23.77
C LEU A 874 -6.44 36.02 25.26
N ASP A 875 -7.22 37.04 25.52
CA ASP A 875 -7.56 37.52 26.88
C ASP A 875 -8.68 36.67 27.55
N GLY A 876 -9.24 35.67 26.84
CA GLY A 876 -10.33 34.84 27.30
C GLY A 876 -11.74 35.39 27.01
N THR A 877 -11.86 36.53 26.34
CA THR A 877 -13.15 37.06 25.92
C THR A 877 -13.83 36.14 24.93
N VAL A 878 -15.11 35.79 25.19
CA VAL A 878 -15.89 34.91 24.29
C VAL A 878 -16.21 35.65 23.00
N LEU A 879 -15.84 35.06 21.87
CA LEU A 879 -16.23 35.60 20.56
C LEU A 879 -17.64 35.15 20.19
N PRO A 880 -18.41 35.97 19.47
CA PRO A 880 -19.73 35.56 18.98
C PRO A 880 -19.64 34.28 18.15
N THR A 881 -20.51 33.31 18.46
CA THR A 881 -20.62 32.07 17.66
C THR A 881 -21.17 32.41 16.27
N VAL A 882 -20.46 32.01 15.23
CA VAL A 882 -20.87 32.18 13.83
C VAL A 882 -21.37 30.86 13.27
N THR A 883 -22.63 30.83 12.81
CA THR A 883 -23.22 29.68 12.15
C THR A 883 -23.49 30.02 10.68
N THR A 884 -22.89 29.25 9.78
CA THR A 884 -23.15 29.32 8.35
C THR A 884 -24.00 28.11 7.95
N THR A 885 -25.20 28.36 7.42
CA THR A 885 -26.08 27.32 6.86
C THR A 885 -26.12 27.47 5.34
N THR A 886 -25.87 26.40 4.61
CA THR A 886 -25.84 26.39 3.15
C THR A 886 -26.87 25.41 2.61
N GLN A 887 -27.65 25.85 1.59
CA GLN A 887 -28.58 25.00 0.85
C GLN A 887 -28.13 24.89 -0.60
N TYR A 888 -28.26 23.68 -1.17
CA TYR A 888 -27.87 23.33 -2.54
C TYR A 888 -29.10 22.89 -3.33
N GLY A 889 -29.94 23.87 -3.70
CA GLY A 889 -31.27 23.60 -4.27
C GLY A 889 -31.31 23.35 -5.78
N ASP A 890 -30.17 23.48 -6.50
CA ASP A 890 -30.17 23.38 -7.96
C ASP A 890 -29.78 22.01 -8.52
N GLY A 891 -29.43 21.06 -7.64
CA GLY A 891 -29.02 19.70 -8.04
C GLY A 891 -27.59 19.58 -8.56
N PHE A 892 -26.85 20.69 -8.71
CA PHE A 892 -25.50 20.73 -9.27
C PHE A 892 -24.44 21.21 -8.25
N GLY A 893 -24.73 21.09 -6.94
CA GLY A 893 -23.81 21.49 -5.89
C GLY A 893 -23.48 22.98 -5.88
N ASN A 894 -24.39 23.83 -6.33
CA ASN A 894 -24.25 25.26 -6.19
C ASN A 894 -25.04 25.75 -4.97
N ALA A 895 -24.40 26.58 -4.15
CA ALA A 895 -25.05 27.15 -2.97
C ALA A 895 -26.16 28.14 -3.37
N THR A 896 -27.42 27.72 -3.34
CA THR A 896 -28.57 28.54 -3.67
C THR A 896 -28.99 29.46 -2.54
N SER A 897 -28.72 29.08 -1.30
CA SER A 897 -28.90 29.93 -0.13
C SER A 897 -27.72 29.77 0.83
N ILE A 898 -27.19 30.87 1.33
CA ILE A 898 -26.16 30.91 2.37
C ILE A 898 -26.64 31.86 3.45
N VAL A 899 -26.85 31.38 4.66
CA VAL A 899 -27.21 32.18 5.81
C VAL A 899 -26.08 32.13 6.82
N VAL A 900 -25.49 33.28 7.10
CA VAL A 900 -24.50 33.46 8.16
C VAL A 900 -25.17 34.22 9.30
N GLY A 901 -25.28 33.58 10.45
CA GLY A 901 -25.83 34.18 11.67
C GLY A 901 -24.78 34.20 12.77
N THR A 902 -24.81 35.25 13.59
CA THR A 902 -23.96 35.37 14.77
C THR A 902 -24.78 35.22 16.04
N GLY A 903 -24.16 34.75 17.12
CA GLY A 903 -24.85 34.51 18.41
C GLY A 903 -25.37 35.78 19.08
N ASP A 904 -24.95 36.97 18.63
CA ASP A 904 -25.38 38.29 19.08
C ASP A 904 -26.46 38.90 18.18
N GLY A 905 -27.03 38.14 17.26
CA GLY A 905 -28.23 38.50 16.49
C GLY A 905 -28.00 39.12 15.12
N TYR A 906 -26.75 39.33 14.68
CA TYR A 906 -26.48 39.73 13.28
C TYR A 906 -26.70 38.53 12.34
N SER A 907 -27.26 38.82 11.19
CA SER A 907 -27.33 37.83 10.12
C SER A 907 -27.16 38.42 8.72
N LYS A 908 -26.63 37.58 7.84
CA LYS A 908 -26.48 37.85 6.41
C LYS A 908 -27.03 36.67 5.62
N SER A 909 -28.07 36.91 4.85
CA SER A 909 -28.64 35.93 3.92
C SER A 909 -28.24 36.28 2.49
N THR A 910 -27.70 35.30 1.78
CA THR A 910 -27.35 35.40 0.35
C THR A 910 -28.17 34.36 -0.41
N THR A 911 -28.99 34.84 -1.35
CA THR A 911 -29.78 33.97 -2.24
C THR A 911 -29.22 34.08 -3.65
N ASN A 912 -28.80 32.93 -4.21
CA ASN A 912 -28.19 32.81 -5.50
C ASN A 912 -29.11 32.07 -6.48
N VAL A 913 -29.18 32.59 -7.71
CA VAL A 913 -29.85 31.90 -8.82
C VAL A 913 -28.79 31.62 -9.87
N TYR A 914 -28.75 30.37 -10.31
CA TYR A 914 -27.77 29.90 -11.28
C TYR A 914 -28.43 29.53 -12.60
N ASN A 915 -27.71 29.72 -13.69
CA ASN A 915 -28.05 29.20 -15.01
C ASN A 915 -27.21 27.97 -15.28
N ASN A 916 -27.87 26.81 -15.38
CA ASN A 916 -27.23 25.51 -15.60
C ASN A 916 -27.63 25.01 -17.01
N ASP A 917 -26.72 25.13 -17.97
CA ASP A 917 -26.87 24.56 -19.32
C ASP A 917 -26.37 23.10 -19.31
N VAL A 918 -27.28 22.17 -19.08
CA VAL A 918 -27.00 20.72 -19.01
C VAL A 918 -26.64 20.12 -20.37
N THR A 919 -27.05 20.76 -21.49
CA THR A 919 -26.75 20.29 -22.85
C THR A 919 -25.26 20.48 -23.14
N ASN A 920 -24.75 21.67 -22.89
CA ASN A 920 -23.36 22.01 -23.10
C ASN A 920 -22.48 21.73 -21.86
N TRP A 921 -23.11 21.37 -20.72
CA TRP A 921 -22.48 21.13 -19.40
C TRP A 921 -21.79 22.36 -18.85
N LEU A 922 -22.48 23.50 -18.90
CA LEU A 922 -22.04 24.79 -18.38
C LEU A 922 -22.80 25.08 -17.11
N LEU A 923 -22.30 24.58 -16.00
CA LEU A 923 -23.00 24.57 -14.71
C LEU A 923 -22.49 25.69 -13.78
N GLY A 924 -23.37 26.12 -12.86
CA GLY A 924 -23.01 27.07 -11.81
C GLY A 924 -22.75 28.50 -12.28
N ARG A 925 -23.27 28.93 -13.42
CA ARG A 925 -23.17 30.31 -13.89
C ARG A 925 -24.14 31.18 -13.10
N LEU A 926 -23.59 32.03 -12.23
CA LEU A 926 -24.40 32.92 -11.42
C LEU A 926 -25.19 33.87 -12.29
N LYS A 927 -26.52 33.83 -12.19
CA LYS A 927 -27.45 34.73 -12.86
C LYS A 927 -27.77 35.96 -12.03
N SER A 928 -28.06 35.76 -10.75
CA SER A 928 -28.29 36.83 -9.80
C SER A 928 -27.90 36.41 -8.38
N SER A 929 -27.51 37.38 -7.57
CA SER A 929 -27.26 37.17 -6.16
C SER A 929 -27.93 38.32 -5.39
N THR A 930 -28.76 37.98 -4.43
CA THR A 930 -29.41 38.93 -3.53
C THR A 930 -28.85 38.74 -2.15
N VAL A 931 -28.42 39.83 -1.54
CA VAL A 931 -27.87 39.86 -0.17
C VAL A 931 -28.77 40.71 0.71
N GLN A 932 -29.16 40.12 1.84
CA GLN A 932 -29.91 40.81 2.88
C GLN A 932 -29.15 40.71 4.21
N SER A 933 -28.92 41.81 4.87
CA SER A 933 -28.31 41.85 6.19
C SER A 933 -29.35 42.32 7.23
N THR A 934 -29.34 41.64 8.38
CA THR A 934 -30.14 42.00 9.55
C THR A 934 -29.19 42.43 10.67
N VAL A 935 -29.47 43.60 11.24
CA VAL A 935 -28.77 44.12 12.41
C VAL A 935 -29.76 44.06 13.58
N PRO A 936 -29.32 43.60 14.77
CA PRO A 936 -30.18 43.48 15.96
C PRO A 936 -30.86 44.78 16.33
#